data_e2cef4625dade1576fd865c1d9ffa3b3
#
_entry.id   e2cef4625dade1576fd865c1d9ffa3b3
#
_cell.length_a   1.000
_cell.length_b   1.000
_cell.length_c   1.000
_cell.angle_alpha   90.00
_cell.angle_beta   90.00
_cell.angle_gamma   90.00
#
_symmetry.space_group_name_H-M   'P 1'
#
loop_
_entity.id
_entity.type
_entity.pdbx_description
1 polymer ?
#
loop_
_entity_poly.entity_id
_entity_poly.type
_entity_poly.pdbx_seq_one_letter_code
_entity_poly.pdbx_strand_id
1 'polypeptide(L)'
;MAHSLRRAGHEPDGSVSAHGTTITMHSSPTGYWQRWENGGDKTEYRIDYVIGSGAHASGYLVDIDGHLFQSPVAYYRSRRSYDLAPGYENQPDRDFTRPVLEGCVLCHSGTELHISGTLNEYRSPVFPAETITCERCHGPAEKHLADPRASTIINPAKLEPAARDSICEQCHLLGAARVLNPRKQFSDFVPGQRLEDTFTTYRDVVPAGSAAGAFKVISHVEQLALSACARNSGGRLWCGTCHDPHNTPAEPVQFFRSKCLSCHTASFPASHPARDSDCLGCHMPRRDAKDGGHSAFTDHRIQRRPQTQPDLPASAGIAAWREPAPDLQQRNLGIAYIDAGMQRRSSPFILKGYRILTEVQQQFTGDRDFFKWIGEALLLGKKPSEANFAFERALQLDPDSALIEQSIASAYVQEGDADGAIAHLKRAVTLDPLFLPASGTLIDLYQKKGRIAEASELSDQIKAALSQNSEPDQTAGTVSTADSPKKTEEVFKNIQVLKGVPSSELIPAMQFISSSLGVECSFCHVEGHFDRDDKKPKQTARAMIRMMSGLNANSFEGRREITCNSCHRGTRKPAATPMVETEVPPNPGAAHSEPQTLPANLPTVSELIEHYIQALGGSAAIEKISSRVETGTANLNGQTVGTEIFTQVPEKQTFVHHLAGGDRTATYDGRIGWSSVAGRPTREMHGADIEAARIAADLHFPLHIQQTFPELRAEYPEKIGDRETYVLVGIRKSQLRAKFYFDEQSGLLMRLELYAESPLGLDPAQIDFADYRDVDGVQVPFRVTISQPGSSSIIQDEDVRQNIPIDATKFAKPLSDNTEGAARPEQSSQLPKGP
;
A
#
# COMPACT_ATOMS: atom_id res chain seq x y z
N MET A 1 -15.53 8.27 22.39
CA MET A 1 -14.50 7.72 21.50
C MET A 1 -13.70 6.59 22.17
N ALA A 2 -13.30 6.71 23.43
CA ALA A 2 -12.53 5.70 24.16
C ALA A 2 -13.19 4.30 24.31
N HIS A 3 -14.36 4.06 23.75
CA HIS A 3 -15.04 2.76 23.76
C HIS A 3 -15.60 2.41 22.36
N SER A 4 -15.00 2.96 21.30
CA SER A 4 -15.47 2.76 19.93
C SER A 4 -15.25 1.33 19.41
N LEU A 5 -14.21 0.66 19.90
CA LEU A 5 -13.88 -0.75 19.70
C LEU A 5 -13.26 -1.27 21.01
N ARG A 6 -13.58 -2.48 21.40
CA ARG A 6 -13.00 -3.19 22.55
C ARG A 6 -13.10 -4.69 22.37
N ARG A 7 -12.31 -5.44 23.11
CA ARG A 7 -12.51 -6.88 23.22
C ARG A 7 -13.89 -7.20 23.79
N ALA A 8 -14.50 -8.26 23.30
CA ALA A 8 -15.72 -8.77 23.89
C ALA A 8 -15.44 -9.29 25.30
N GLY A 9 -16.39 -9.09 26.19
CA GLY A 9 -16.32 -9.51 27.58
C GLY A 9 -17.66 -10.09 28.04
N HIS A 10 -18.17 -9.61 29.15
CA HIS A 10 -19.54 -9.95 29.61
C HIS A 10 -20.54 -9.02 28.91
N GLU A 11 -21.15 -9.52 27.86
CA GLU A 11 -22.27 -8.89 27.20
C GLU A 11 -23.59 -9.49 27.71
N PRO A 12 -24.73 -8.80 27.61
CA PRO A 12 -26.01 -9.35 28.03
C PRO A 12 -26.39 -10.62 27.26
N ASP A 13 -26.90 -11.64 27.95
CA ASP A 13 -27.50 -12.78 27.28
C ASP A 13 -28.82 -12.39 26.60
N GLY A 14 -29.18 -13.11 25.52
CA GLY A 14 -30.40 -12.84 24.78
C GLY A 14 -30.59 -13.69 23.54
N SER A 15 -31.66 -13.43 22.80
CA SER A 15 -31.87 -14.09 21.50
C SER A 15 -32.64 -13.19 20.54
N VAL A 16 -32.41 -13.41 19.25
CA VAL A 16 -33.13 -12.80 18.12
C VAL A 16 -33.58 -13.89 17.18
N SER A 17 -34.88 -13.88 16.83
CA SER A 17 -35.42 -14.78 15.82
C SER A 17 -36.03 -13.99 14.69
N ALA A 18 -35.57 -14.25 13.47
CA ALA A 18 -36.05 -13.57 12.26
C ALA A 18 -35.95 -14.50 11.04
N HIS A 19 -37.05 -14.64 10.30
CA HIS A 19 -37.13 -15.38 9.01
C HIS A 19 -36.58 -16.83 9.08
N GLY A 20 -36.87 -17.56 10.17
CA GLY A 20 -36.46 -18.96 10.33
C GLY A 20 -35.07 -19.15 10.94
N THR A 21 -34.32 -18.08 11.13
CA THR A 21 -33.01 -18.10 11.82
C THR A 21 -33.19 -17.63 13.27
N THR A 22 -32.58 -18.33 14.22
CA THR A 22 -32.47 -17.90 15.63
C THR A 22 -31.00 -17.71 15.99
N ILE A 23 -30.69 -16.58 16.60
CA ILE A 23 -29.35 -16.29 17.08
C ILE A 23 -29.44 -16.07 18.59
N THR A 24 -28.76 -16.91 19.34
CA THR A 24 -28.73 -16.89 20.82
C THR A 24 -27.38 -16.37 21.27
N MET A 25 -27.41 -15.37 22.14
CA MET A 25 -26.21 -14.77 22.74
C MET A 25 -26.07 -15.25 24.19
N HIS A 26 -24.87 -15.76 24.53
CA HIS A 26 -24.60 -16.22 25.88
C HIS A 26 -23.11 -16.03 26.27
N SER A 27 -22.89 -15.86 27.55
CA SER A 27 -21.55 -15.79 28.14
C SER A 27 -21.13 -17.17 28.66
N SER A 28 -19.87 -17.54 28.44
CA SER A 28 -19.24 -18.75 29.01
C SER A 28 -17.91 -18.37 29.68
N PRO A 29 -17.25 -19.29 30.41
CA PRO A 29 -15.93 -19.08 30.97
C PRO A 29 -14.84 -18.78 29.90
N THR A 30 -15.07 -19.22 28.66
CA THR A 30 -14.13 -19.05 27.53
C THR A 30 -14.37 -17.79 26.72
N GLY A 31 -15.46 -17.05 26.98
CA GLY A 31 -15.76 -15.79 26.31
C GLY A 31 -17.24 -15.55 26.10
N TYR A 32 -17.54 -14.64 25.20
CA TYR A 32 -18.89 -14.32 24.78
C TYR A 32 -19.15 -14.95 23.41
N TRP A 33 -20.28 -15.65 23.28
CA TRP A 33 -20.63 -16.50 22.17
C TRP A 33 -21.95 -16.13 21.54
N GLN A 34 -22.07 -16.37 20.24
CA GLN A 34 -23.32 -16.24 19.50
C GLN A 34 -23.56 -17.53 18.71
N ARG A 35 -24.64 -18.20 19.02
CA ARG A 35 -25.11 -19.44 18.40
C ARG A 35 -26.15 -19.12 17.34
N TRP A 36 -25.85 -19.51 16.11
CA TRP A 36 -26.73 -19.40 14.96
C TRP A 36 -27.40 -20.73 14.67
N GLU A 37 -28.71 -20.72 14.47
CA GLU A 37 -29.52 -21.90 14.20
C GLU A 37 -30.52 -21.59 13.06
N ASN A 38 -30.53 -22.43 11.98
CA ASN A 38 -31.46 -22.30 10.85
C ASN A 38 -31.74 -23.68 10.25
N GLY A 39 -33.01 -24.12 10.24
CA GLY A 39 -33.47 -25.33 9.52
C GLY A 39 -32.81 -26.64 9.93
N GLY A 40 -32.15 -26.69 11.07
CA GLY A 40 -31.39 -27.86 11.58
C GLY A 40 -29.87 -27.67 11.56
N ASP A 41 -29.38 -26.72 10.81
CA ASP A 41 -27.98 -26.30 10.85
C ASP A 41 -27.73 -25.44 12.08
N LYS A 42 -26.59 -25.66 12.73
CA LYS A 42 -26.21 -24.96 13.95
C LYS A 42 -24.73 -24.67 13.93
N THR A 43 -24.38 -23.41 14.15
CA THR A 43 -22.99 -22.95 14.26
C THR A 43 -22.88 -21.96 15.43
N GLU A 44 -21.76 -21.98 16.12
CA GLU A 44 -21.48 -21.10 17.24
C GLU A 44 -20.17 -20.34 16.99
N TYR A 45 -20.19 -19.04 17.22
CA TYR A 45 -19.05 -18.15 16.98
C TYR A 45 -18.67 -17.44 18.28
N ARG A 46 -17.38 -17.48 18.61
CA ARG A 46 -16.83 -16.63 19.66
C ARG A 46 -16.76 -15.20 19.11
N ILE A 47 -17.26 -14.27 19.88
CA ILE A 47 -17.19 -12.86 19.57
C ILE A 47 -15.87 -12.30 20.12
N ASP A 48 -15.05 -11.73 19.24
CA ASP A 48 -13.73 -11.20 19.61
C ASP A 48 -13.80 -9.73 19.97
N TYR A 49 -14.61 -8.95 19.21
CA TYR A 49 -14.69 -7.51 19.44
C TYR A 49 -16.13 -7.00 19.48
N VAL A 50 -16.29 -5.94 20.25
CA VAL A 50 -17.53 -5.13 20.30
C VAL A 50 -17.22 -3.78 19.66
N ILE A 51 -17.97 -3.42 18.61
CA ILE A 51 -17.83 -2.18 17.86
C ILE A 51 -18.96 -1.20 18.17
N GLY A 52 -18.63 0.08 18.30
CA GLY A 52 -19.58 1.15 18.65
C GLY A 52 -19.37 1.68 20.07
N SER A 53 -19.71 2.96 20.28
CA SER A 53 -19.50 3.65 21.55
C SER A 53 -20.32 3.09 22.73
N GLY A 54 -21.27 2.20 22.47
CA GLY A 54 -22.24 1.71 23.45
C GLY A 54 -23.30 2.75 23.89
N ALA A 55 -23.28 3.97 23.33
CA ALA A 55 -24.28 4.99 23.66
C ALA A 55 -25.60 4.75 22.92
N HIS A 56 -25.59 4.21 21.73
CA HIS A 56 -26.77 3.95 20.89
C HIS A 56 -26.93 2.44 20.65
N ALA A 57 -25.93 1.82 20.07
CA ALA A 57 -25.89 0.39 19.81
C ALA A 57 -24.48 -0.16 20.00
N SER A 58 -24.39 -1.49 20.15
CA SER A 58 -23.15 -2.27 20.10
C SER A 58 -23.32 -3.32 19.03
N GLY A 59 -22.43 -3.32 18.04
CA GLY A 59 -22.27 -4.39 17.06
C GLY A 59 -21.16 -5.34 17.50
N TYR A 60 -21.01 -6.48 16.82
CA TYR A 60 -20.11 -7.55 17.21
C TYR A 60 -19.30 -8.02 16.00
N LEU A 61 -18.01 -8.31 16.23
CA LEU A 61 -17.11 -8.82 15.20
C LEU A 61 -16.48 -10.14 15.62
N VAL A 62 -16.32 -11.01 14.64
CA VAL A 62 -15.61 -12.28 14.75
C VAL A 62 -14.30 -12.17 13.97
N ASP A 63 -13.21 -12.62 14.57
CA ASP A 63 -11.88 -12.71 13.96
C ASP A 63 -11.57 -14.19 13.68
N ILE A 64 -11.49 -14.52 12.40
CA ILE A 64 -11.17 -15.87 11.95
C ILE A 64 -9.86 -15.79 11.19
N ASP A 65 -8.77 -16.10 11.88
CA ASP A 65 -7.41 -16.10 11.32
C ASP A 65 -7.06 -14.79 10.59
N GLY A 66 -7.38 -13.66 11.22
CA GLY A 66 -7.15 -12.33 10.65
C GLY A 66 -8.26 -11.83 9.74
N HIS A 67 -9.24 -12.64 9.38
CA HIS A 67 -10.40 -12.18 8.60
C HIS A 67 -11.53 -11.74 9.52
N LEU A 68 -11.94 -10.49 9.39
CA LEU A 68 -13.00 -9.91 10.22
C LEU A 68 -14.37 -10.06 9.56
N PHE A 69 -15.32 -10.59 10.34
CA PHE A 69 -16.71 -10.70 9.93
C PHE A 69 -17.64 -10.03 10.93
N GLN A 70 -18.72 -9.43 10.41
CA GLN A 70 -19.74 -8.79 11.22
C GLN A 70 -20.80 -9.79 11.67
N SER A 71 -21.13 -9.78 12.96
CA SER A 71 -22.30 -10.50 13.46
C SER A 71 -23.61 -9.92 12.90
N PRO A 72 -24.60 -10.77 12.61
CA PRO A 72 -25.91 -10.30 12.13
C PRO A 72 -26.76 -9.61 13.18
N VAL A 73 -26.35 -9.57 14.44
CA VAL A 73 -27.12 -8.93 15.54
C VAL A 73 -26.36 -7.76 16.14
N ALA A 74 -27.12 -6.81 16.67
CA ALA A 74 -26.63 -5.68 17.45
C ALA A 74 -27.48 -5.49 18.72
N TYR A 75 -26.87 -5.00 19.81
CA TYR A 75 -27.58 -4.65 21.03
C TYR A 75 -27.96 -3.18 21.01
N TYR A 76 -29.24 -2.88 21.07
CA TYR A 76 -29.77 -1.50 21.03
C TYR A 76 -30.09 -0.98 22.41
N ARG A 77 -29.36 0.05 22.87
CA ARG A 77 -29.50 0.62 24.21
C ARG A 77 -30.86 1.23 24.49
N SER A 78 -31.48 1.82 23.47
CA SER A 78 -32.81 2.43 23.59
C SER A 78 -33.90 1.41 23.94
N ARG A 79 -33.75 0.18 23.43
CA ARG A 79 -34.68 -0.94 23.65
C ARG A 79 -34.21 -1.89 24.74
N ARG A 80 -32.94 -1.82 25.15
CA ARG A 80 -32.28 -2.80 26.01
C ARG A 80 -32.46 -4.24 25.53
N SER A 81 -32.41 -4.45 24.24
CA SER A 81 -32.59 -5.75 23.59
C SER A 81 -31.75 -5.87 22.35
N TYR A 82 -31.51 -7.09 21.95
CA TYR A 82 -30.93 -7.43 20.66
C TYR A 82 -31.96 -7.30 19.55
N ASP A 83 -31.48 -6.95 18.36
CA ASP A 83 -32.21 -7.00 17.09
C ASP A 83 -31.19 -7.14 15.96
N LEU A 84 -31.65 -7.31 14.71
CA LEU A 84 -30.77 -7.40 13.55
C LEU A 84 -29.86 -6.15 13.48
N ALA A 85 -28.58 -6.38 13.14
CA ALA A 85 -27.66 -5.31 12.87
C ALA A 85 -28.03 -4.57 11.57
N PRO A 86 -27.73 -3.26 11.46
CA PRO A 86 -28.05 -2.50 10.25
C PRO A 86 -27.52 -3.16 8.97
N GLY A 87 -28.40 -3.30 7.98
CA GLY A 87 -28.10 -3.94 6.70
C GLY A 87 -28.37 -5.44 6.64
N TYR A 88 -28.77 -6.08 7.76
CA TYR A 88 -29.22 -7.48 7.78
C TYR A 88 -30.75 -7.65 7.68
N GLU A 89 -31.50 -6.57 7.72
CA GLU A 89 -32.97 -6.61 7.75
C GLU A 89 -33.54 -7.29 6.51
N ASN A 90 -32.91 -7.11 5.37
CA ASN A 90 -33.37 -7.60 4.07
C ASN A 90 -32.45 -8.67 3.46
N GLN A 91 -31.50 -9.23 4.22
CA GLN A 91 -30.66 -10.32 3.73
C GLN A 91 -31.30 -11.67 3.96
N PRO A 92 -31.32 -12.57 2.95
CA PRO A 92 -31.88 -13.92 3.11
C PRO A 92 -31.00 -14.75 4.06
N ASP A 93 -29.69 -14.66 3.92
CA ASP A 93 -28.70 -15.39 4.72
C ASP A 93 -28.19 -14.48 5.85
N ARG A 94 -28.57 -14.82 7.06
CA ARG A 94 -28.22 -14.06 8.27
C ARG A 94 -27.19 -14.82 9.07
N ASP A 95 -26.06 -15.03 8.44
CA ASP A 95 -24.91 -15.71 9.02
C ASP A 95 -23.77 -14.70 9.35
N PHE A 96 -22.62 -15.23 9.77
CA PHE A 96 -21.44 -14.45 10.12
C PHE A 96 -20.48 -14.27 8.93
N THR A 97 -20.98 -14.17 7.71
CA THR A 97 -20.16 -14.12 6.48
C THR A 97 -20.00 -12.72 5.90
N ARG A 98 -20.58 -11.69 6.53
CA ARG A 98 -20.43 -10.31 6.06
C ARG A 98 -19.04 -9.78 6.37
N PRO A 99 -18.20 -9.49 5.35
CA PRO A 99 -16.84 -9.02 5.57
C PRO A 99 -16.83 -7.60 6.17
N VAL A 100 -15.89 -7.36 7.07
CA VAL A 100 -15.64 -6.04 7.66
C VAL A 100 -14.48 -5.39 6.91
N LEU A 101 -14.80 -4.40 6.09
CA LEU A 101 -13.84 -3.71 5.23
C LEU A 101 -13.01 -2.68 6.01
N GLU A 102 -11.83 -2.31 5.49
CA GLU A 102 -10.95 -1.27 6.04
C GLU A 102 -11.72 0.00 6.41
N GLY A 103 -12.57 0.50 5.51
CA GLY A 103 -13.38 1.72 5.74
C GLY A 103 -14.36 1.63 6.92
N CYS A 104 -14.76 0.43 7.34
CA CYS A 104 -15.64 0.24 8.51
C CYS A 104 -14.87 0.44 9.82
N VAL A 105 -13.70 -0.18 9.94
CA VAL A 105 -12.89 -0.13 11.15
C VAL A 105 -12.10 1.16 11.31
N LEU A 106 -11.79 1.84 10.21
CA LEU A 106 -11.12 3.15 10.20
C LEU A 106 -11.75 4.14 11.19
N CYS A 107 -13.10 4.19 11.28
CA CYS A 107 -13.82 5.12 12.12
C CYS A 107 -13.97 4.65 13.58
N HIS A 108 -13.64 3.40 13.88
CA HIS A 108 -13.89 2.78 15.16
C HIS A 108 -12.63 2.34 15.90
N SER A 109 -11.53 2.03 15.17
CA SER A 109 -10.26 1.61 15.75
C SER A 109 -9.27 2.76 15.93
N GLY A 110 -8.27 2.56 16.75
CA GLY A 110 -7.10 3.44 16.84
C GLY A 110 -6.14 3.22 15.69
N THR A 111 -5.86 1.97 15.41
CA THR A 111 -5.02 1.52 14.27
C THR A 111 -5.50 0.13 13.86
N GLU A 112 -5.59 -0.12 12.57
CA GLU A 112 -5.85 -1.41 11.94
C GLU A 112 -4.73 -1.76 10.97
N LEU A 113 -4.52 -3.05 10.70
CA LEU A 113 -3.47 -3.54 9.80
C LEU A 113 -4.08 -4.31 8.64
N HIS A 114 -4.93 -3.66 7.84
CA HIS A 114 -5.54 -4.26 6.64
C HIS A 114 -4.46 -4.68 5.62
N ILE A 115 -4.63 -5.85 5.01
CA ILE A 115 -3.75 -6.35 3.95
C ILE A 115 -4.27 -5.85 2.61
N SER A 116 -3.50 -5.01 1.95
CA SER A 116 -3.87 -4.47 0.63
C SER A 116 -4.06 -5.60 -0.39
N GLY A 117 -5.09 -5.50 -1.22
CA GLY A 117 -5.40 -6.52 -2.24
C GLY A 117 -6.33 -7.63 -1.76
N THR A 118 -6.57 -7.78 -0.44
CA THR A 118 -7.56 -8.70 0.13
C THR A 118 -8.87 -7.98 0.46
N LEU A 119 -9.93 -8.74 0.76
CA LEU A 119 -11.24 -8.15 1.05
C LEU A 119 -11.34 -7.66 2.50
N ASN A 120 -11.06 -8.54 3.47
CA ASN A 120 -11.24 -8.29 4.91
C ASN A 120 -10.18 -8.99 5.76
N GLU A 121 -8.99 -9.18 5.20
CA GLU A 121 -7.86 -9.78 5.90
C GLU A 121 -6.99 -8.71 6.55
N TYR A 122 -6.56 -8.97 7.78
CA TYR A 122 -5.77 -8.07 8.62
C TYR A 122 -4.58 -8.82 9.21
N ARG A 123 -3.44 -8.16 9.35
CA ARG A 123 -2.27 -8.74 10.02
C ARG A 123 -2.51 -8.83 11.51
N SER A 124 -1.95 -9.86 12.14
CA SER A 124 -2.00 -10.00 13.61
C SER A 124 -0.96 -9.09 14.29
N PRO A 125 -1.32 -8.36 15.36
CA PRO A 125 -2.67 -8.19 15.87
C PRO A 125 -3.52 -7.34 14.94
N VAL A 126 -4.80 -7.72 14.71
CA VAL A 126 -5.72 -7.01 13.82
C VAL A 126 -5.83 -5.53 14.18
N PHE A 127 -5.90 -5.24 15.46
CA PHE A 127 -5.92 -3.90 16.02
C PHE A 127 -4.74 -3.69 16.98
N PRO A 128 -3.60 -3.15 16.54
CA PRO A 128 -2.53 -2.72 17.45
C PRO A 128 -3.00 -1.70 18.48
N ALA A 129 -3.97 -0.87 18.08
CA ALA A 129 -4.69 0.03 18.96
C ALA A 129 -6.20 -0.16 18.77
N GLU A 130 -6.85 -0.84 19.70
CA GLU A 130 -8.26 -1.23 19.59
C GLU A 130 -9.19 0.00 19.49
N THR A 131 -9.18 0.88 20.48
CA THR A 131 -10.05 2.07 20.49
C THR A 131 -9.38 3.28 19.85
N ILE A 132 -10.14 4.31 19.54
CA ILE A 132 -9.61 5.59 19.04
C ILE A 132 -8.66 6.19 20.09
N THR A 133 -7.38 6.29 19.74
CA THR A 133 -6.30 6.81 20.59
C THR A 133 -6.13 8.32 20.44
N CYS A 134 -5.29 8.91 21.30
CA CYS A 134 -4.91 10.32 21.20
C CYS A 134 -4.30 10.66 19.83
N GLU A 135 -3.54 9.74 19.25
CA GLU A 135 -2.83 9.94 17.99
C GLU A 135 -3.75 10.09 16.77
N ARG A 136 -4.98 9.56 16.83
CA ARG A 136 -5.98 9.76 15.75
C ARG A 136 -6.41 11.23 15.60
N CYS A 137 -6.18 12.06 16.63
CA CYS A 137 -6.51 13.48 16.61
C CYS A 137 -5.27 14.37 16.74
N HIS A 138 -4.25 13.89 17.44
CA HIS A 138 -3.07 14.69 17.81
C HIS A 138 -1.80 14.32 17.01
N GLY A 139 -1.88 13.30 16.12
CA GLY A 139 -0.73 12.76 15.39
C GLY A 139 0.22 11.95 16.27
N PRO A 140 1.35 11.47 15.72
CA PRO A 140 2.30 10.62 16.43
C PRO A 140 2.79 11.26 17.73
N ALA A 141 2.71 10.51 18.83
CA ALA A 141 3.01 11.02 20.18
C ALA A 141 4.47 10.80 20.63
N GLU A 142 5.29 10.07 19.88
CA GLU A 142 6.66 9.69 20.25
C GLU A 142 7.50 10.89 20.70
N LYS A 143 7.53 11.96 19.90
CA LYS A 143 8.27 13.19 20.25
C LYS A 143 7.71 13.88 21.48
N HIS A 144 6.39 13.82 21.66
CA HIS A 144 5.73 14.43 22.82
C HIS A 144 5.97 13.63 24.10
N LEU A 145 6.03 12.33 24.03
CA LEU A 145 6.36 11.47 25.16
C LEU A 145 7.82 11.65 25.61
N ALA A 146 8.72 11.88 24.67
CA ALA A 146 10.13 12.16 24.96
C ALA A 146 10.34 13.60 25.50
N ASP A 147 9.52 14.56 25.08
CA ASP A 147 9.59 15.97 25.44
C ASP A 147 8.17 16.55 25.48
N PRO A 148 7.51 16.56 26.65
CA PRO A 148 6.09 16.88 26.79
C PRO A 148 5.79 18.38 26.71
N ARG A 149 6.25 19.05 25.64
CA ARG A 149 5.90 20.44 25.33
C ARG A 149 4.74 20.50 24.35
N ALA A 150 3.95 21.57 24.43
CA ALA A 150 2.82 21.81 23.52
C ALA A 150 3.23 21.93 22.03
N SER A 151 4.52 22.18 21.75
CA SER A 151 5.06 22.29 20.39
C SER A 151 5.44 20.93 19.77
N THR A 152 5.47 19.87 20.56
CA THR A 152 5.89 18.53 20.12
C THR A 152 4.71 17.63 19.73
N ILE A 153 3.47 18.14 19.87
CA ILE A 153 2.24 17.44 19.49
C ILE A 153 1.28 18.41 18.79
N ILE A 154 0.48 17.89 17.89
CA ILE A 154 -0.53 18.68 17.18
C ILE A 154 -1.66 19.07 18.12
N ASN A 155 -2.02 20.37 18.14
CA ASN A 155 -3.24 20.85 18.74
C ASN A 155 -4.26 21.19 17.64
N PRO A 156 -5.34 20.41 17.48
CA PRO A 156 -6.33 20.64 16.44
C PRO A 156 -6.88 22.08 16.38
N ALA A 157 -7.10 22.70 17.53
CA ALA A 157 -7.63 24.07 17.61
C ALA A 157 -6.68 25.15 17.04
N LYS A 158 -5.41 24.83 16.81
CA LYS A 158 -4.39 25.73 16.26
C LYS A 158 -4.10 25.52 14.78
N LEU A 159 -4.71 24.50 14.17
CA LEU A 159 -4.53 24.18 12.76
C LEU A 159 -5.35 25.12 11.88
N GLU A 160 -4.92 25.24 10.63
CA GLU A 160 -5.73 25.85 9.57
C GLU A 160 -7.08 25.11 9.44
N PRO A 161 -8.17 25.80 9.10
CA PRO A 161 -9.52 25.22 9.13
C PRO A 161 -9.65 23.90 8.37
N ALA A 162 -9.07 23.77 7.17
CA ALA A 162 -9.18 22.54 6.39
C ALA A 162 -8.48 21.36 7.08
N ALA A 163 -7.26 21.54 7.59
CA ALA A 163 -6.52 20.49 8.29
C ALA A 163 -7.15 20.17 9.66
N ARG A 164 -7.66 21.19 10.36
CA ARG A 164 -8.40 21.03 11.63
C ARG A 164 -9.66 20.19 11.45
N ASP A 165 -10.49 20.55 10.47
CA ASP A 165 -11.78 19.91 10.25
C ASP A 165 -11.60 18.49 9.72
N SER A 166 -10.55 18.22 8.92
CA SER A 166 -10.16 16.90 8.43
C SER A 166 -10.03 15.84 9.54
N ILE A 167 -9.62 16.26 10.76
CA ILE A 167 -9.52 15.37 11.93
C ILE A 167 -10.88 14.79 12.31
N CYS A 168 -11.95 15.57 12.23
CA CYS A 168 -13.30 15.08 12.51
C CYS A 168 -13.91 14.39 11.29
N GLU A 169 -13.64 14.93 10.11
CA GLU A 169 -14.18 14.50 8.83
C GLU A 169 -13.71 13.09 8.43
N GLN A 170 -12.52 12.64 8.84
CA GLN A 170 -12.06 11.28 8.55
C GLN A 170 -13.08 10.21 8.99
N CYS A 171 -13.89 10.49 10.03
CA CYS A 171 -14.92 9.59 10.55
C CYS A 171 -16.34 10.10 10.36
N HIS A 172 -16.58 11.42 10.42
CA HIS A 172 -17.93 12.01 10.45
C HIS A 172 -18.39 12.62 9.11
N LEU A 173 -17.62 12.42 8.02
CA LEU A 173 -17.95 12.79 6.65
C LEU A 173 -17.92 11.55 5.75
N LEU A 174 -19.06 10.89 5.55
CA LEU A 174 -19.13 9.72 4.69
C LEU A 174 -19.32 10.06 3.22
N GLY A 175 -20.17 11.05 2.93
CA GLY A 175 -20.50 11.45 1.57
C GLY A 175 -21.29 10.42 0.77
N ALA A 176 -21.14 10.50 -0.55
CA ALA A 176 -21.67 9.57 -1.54
C ALA A 176 -20.60 8.57 -2.02
N ALA A 177 -19.33 8.98 -2.00
CA ALA A 177 -18.18 8.15 -2.35
C ALA A 177 -16.92 8.72 -1.67
N ARG A 178 -15.96 7.84 -1.35
CA ARG A 178 -14.60 8.19 -0.89
C ARG A 178 -13.59 7.57 -1.84
N VAL A 179 -12.72 8.37 -2.39
CA VAL A 179 -11.74 7.94 -3.39
C VAL A 179 -10.33 8.17 -2.86
N LEU A 180 -9.60 7.08 -2.69
CA LEU A 180 -8.19 7.10 -2.31
C LEU A 180 -7.34 7.70 -3.43
N ASN A 181 -6.35 8.47 -3.06
CA ASN A 181 -5.31 8.93 -3.96
C ASN A 181 -4.40 7.74 -4.35
N PRO A 182 -3.71 7.80 -5.49
CA PRO A 182 -2.83 6.72 -5.93
C PRO A 182 -1.85 6.28 -4.81
N ARG A 183 -1.73 4.97 -4.62
CA ARG A 183 -0.83 4.33 -3.63
C ARG A 183 -1.12 4.72 -2.17
N LYS A 184 -2.30 5.22 -1.85
CA LYS A 184 -2.73 5.54 -0.49
C LYS A 184 -3.70 4.50 0.05
N GLN A 185 -3.70 4.36 1.39
CA GLN A 185 -4.70 3.65 2.19
C GLN A 185 -5.43 4.67 3.09
N PHE A 186 -6.59 4.34 3.60
CA PHE A 186 -7.33 5.24 4.50
C PHE A 186 -6.56 5.53 5.79
N SER A 187 -5.79 4.56 6.28
CA SER A 187 -4.91 4.68 7.44
C SER A 187 -3.71 5.60 7.25
N ASP A 188 -3.37 6.01 6.02
CA ASP A 188 -2.28 6.96 5.74
C ASP A 188 -2.61 8.41 6.13
N PHE A 189 -3.86 8.71 6.50
CA PHE A 189 -4.20 10.05 6.96
C PHE A 189 -3.53 10.36 8.31
N VAL A 190 -2.79 11.45 8.36
CA VAL A 190 -2.12 11.94 9.56
C VAL A 190 -2.74 13.27 9.97
N PRO A 191 -3.15 13.44 11.26
CA PRO A 191 -3.63 14.72 11.76
C PRO A 191 -2.68 15.87 11.45
N GLY A 192 -3.24 17.01 11.06
CA GLY A 192 -2.48 18.18 10.61
C GLY A 192 -2.34 18.29 9.09
N GLN A 193 -2.62 17.23 8.35
CA GLN A 193 -2.77 17.23 6.89
C GLN A 193 -4.23 17.49 6.50
N ARG A 194 -4.45 17.82 5.23
CA ARG A 194 -5.80 17.86 4.66
C ARG A 194 -6.22 16.42 4.33
N LEU A 195 -7.52 16.13 4.48
CA LEU A 195 -8.04 14.80 4.15
C LEU A 195 -7.82 14.45 2.68
N GLU A 196 -7.88 15.46 1.80
CA GLU A 196 -7.71 15.35 0.36
C GLU A 196 -6.29 14.97 -0.05
N ASP A 197 -5.30 15.05 0.85
CA ASP A 197 -3.94 14.57 0.60
C ASP A 197 -3.86 13.03 0.66
N THR A 198 -4.89 12.38 1.24
CA THR A 198 -5.01 10.92 1.33
C THR A 198 -6.18 10.39 0.51
N PHE A 199 -7.36 10.94 0.70
CA PHE A 199 -8.57 10.57 -0.05
C PHE A 199 -9.53 11.74 -0.18
N THR A 200 -10.31 11.76 -1.27
CA THR A 200 -11.33 12.77 -1.54
C THR A 200 -12.71 12.22 -1.24
N THR A 201 -13.50 12.95 -0.45
CA THR A 201 -14.91 12.64 -0.22
C THR A 201 -15.80 13.43 -1.16
N TYR A 202 -16.72 12.76 -1.83
CA TYR A 202 -17.72 13.34 -2.72
C TYR A 202 -19.09 13.30 -2.08
N ARG A 203 -19.82 14.43 -2.15
CA ARG A 203 -21.19 14.57 -1.63
C ARG A 203 -22.20 14.70 -2.74
N ASP A 204 -23.46 14.40 -2.44
CA ASP A 204 -24.58 14.63 -3.36
C ASP A 204 -24.76 16.12 -3.67
N VAL A 205 -24.97 16.44 -4.94
CA VAL A 205 -25.45 17.75 -5.39
C VAL A 205 -26.98 17.72 -5.40
N VAL A 206 -27.56 18.47 -4.46
CA VAL A 206 -29.01 18.62 -4.35
C VAL A 206 -29.41 19.91 -5.06
N PRO A 207 -30.42 19.92 -5.95
CA PRO A 207 -30.91 21.13 -6.59
C PRO A 207 -31.32 22.20 -5.59
N ALA A 208 -31.07 23.46 -5.92
CA ALA A 208 -31.43 24.59 -5.07
C ALA A 208 -32.94 24.59 -4.78
N GLY A 209 -33.31 24.72 -3.50
CA GLY A 209 -34.71 24.67 -3.06
C GLY A 209 -35.27 23.28 -2.73
N SER A 210 -34.51 22.23 -3.01
CA SER A 210 -34.86 20.87 -2.58
C SER A 210 -34.52 20.66 -1.11
N ALA A 211 -35.29 19.79 -0.43
CA ALA A 211 -34.97 19.39 0.93
C ALA A 211 -33.61 18.65 0.97
N ALA A 212 -32.82 18.87 2.02
CA ALA A 212 -31.51 18.25 2.21
C ALA A 212 -31.65 16.72 2.32
N GLY A 213 -30.58 16.00 1.89
CA GLY A 213 -30.45 14.53 1.75
C GLY A 213 -31.03 13.66 2.86
N ALA A 214 -31.17 12.37 2.58
CA ALA A 214 -31.60 11.38 3.58
C ALA A 214 -30.73 11.52 4.83
N PHE A 215 -31.38 11.46 6.00
CA PHE A 215 -30.67 11.54 7.27
C PHE A 215 -29.90 10.23 7.48
N LYS A 216 -28.57 10.31 7.58
CA LYS A 216 -27.65 9.20 7.79
C LYS A 216 -26.93 9.34 9.11
N VAL A 217 -26.52 8.23 9.71
CA VAL A 217 -25.76 8.19 10.98
C VAL A 217 -24.47 9.00 10.89
N ILE A 218 -23.73 8.89 9.79
CA ILE A 218 -22.41 9.47 9.61
C ILE A 218 -22.47 10.68 8.66
N SER A 219 -23.40 11.60 8.88
CA SER A 219 -23.56 12.81 8.04
C SER A 219 -23.52 14.11 8.84
N HIS A 220 -22.89 14.10 10.01
CA HIS A 220 -22.88 15.27 10.92
C HIS A 220 -22.21 16.48 10.29
N VAL A 221 -21.12 16.29 9.54
CA VAL A 221 -20.37 17.35 8.86
C VAL A 221 -21.21 18.00 7.76
N GLU A 222 -21.82 17.17 6.89
CA GLU A 222 -22.69 17.65 5.81
C GLU A 222 -23.91 18.38 6.36
N GLN A 223 -24.51 17.86 7.45
CA GLN A 223 -25.63 18.49 8.13
C GLN A 223 -25.24 19.85 8.70
N LEU A 224 -24.11 19.93 9.41
CA LEU A 224 -23.62 21.17 10.00
C LEU A 224 -23.37 22.23 8.93
N ALA A 225 -22.80 21.84 7.77
CA ALA A 225 -22.59 22.75 6.65
C ALA A 225 -23.88 23.37 6.09
N LEU A 226 -25.01 22.68 6.24
CA LEU A 226 -26.34 23.19 5.89
C LEU A 226 -26.91 24.16 6.91
N SER A 227 -26.32 24.28 8.12
CA SER A 227 -26.80 25.19 9.16
C SER A 227 -26.46 26.65 8.82
N ALA A 228 -27.36 27.58 9.19
CA ALA A 228 -27.08 28.99 9.06
C ALA A 228 -25.90 29.43 9.96
N CYS A 229 -25.73 28.76 11.11
CA CYS A 229 -24.61 28.99 12.02
C CYS A 229 -23.25 28.76 11.34
N ALA A 230 -23.07 27.63 10.65
CA ALA A 230 -21.83 27.34 9.95
C ALA A 230 -21.58 28.30 8.80
N ARG A 231 -22.58 28.50 7.92
CA ARG A 231 -22.47 29.39 6.76
C ARG A 231 -22.12 30.85 7.09
N ASN A 232 -22.64 31.37 8.22
CA ASN A 232 -22.44 32.76 8.61
C ASN A 232 -21.30 32.95 9.63
N SER A 233 -20.65 31.88 10.07
CA SER A 233 -19.57 31.95 11.07
C SER A 233 -18.23 32.40 10.50
N GLY A 234 -18.05 32.39 9.17
CA GLY A 234 -16.76 32.68 8.52
C GLY A 234 -15.68 31.66 8.92
N GLY A 235 -16.03 30.38 9.06
CA GLY A 235 -15.12 29.29 9.44
C GLY A 235 -14.79 29.24 10.94
N ARG A 236 -15.37 30.10 11.76
CA ARG A 236 -15.14 30.08 13.22
C ARG A 236 -15.88 28.95 13.94
N LEU A 237 -17.03 28.52 13.41
CA LEU A 237 -17.79 27.40 13.95
C LEU A 237 -17.20 26.09 13.40
N TRP A 238 -16.77 25.23 14.29
CA TRP A 238 -16.29 23.88 13.99
C TRP A 238 -16.72 22.91 15.10
N CYS A 239 -16.45 21.63 14.96
CA CYS A 239 -16.93 20.62 15.91
C CYS A 239 -16.51 20.91 17.36
N GLY A 240 -15.25 21.33 17.57
CA GLY A 240 -14.73 21.68 18.91
C GLY A 240 -15.34 22.95 19.53
N THR A 241 -16.10 23.75 18.76
CA THR A 241 -16.86 24.86 19.35
C THR A 241 -17.93 24.35 20.30
N CYS A 242 -18.57 23.24 19.97
CA CYS A 242 -19.68 22.66 20.72
C CYS A 242 -19.28 21.39 21.49
N HIS A 243 -18.34 20.60 20.96
CA HIS A 243 -17.94 19.33 21.55
C HIS A 243 -16.57 19.40 22.20
N ASP A 244 -16.44 18.76 23.36
CA ASP A 244 -15.15 18.41 23.96
C ASP A 244 -14.90 16.91 23.71
N PRO A 245 -13.94 16.55 22.85
CA PRO A 245 -13.66 15.16 22.54
C PRO A 245 -13.08 14.35 23.72
N HIS A 246 -12.59 15.02 24.76
CA HIS A 246 -11.98 14.39 25.93
C HIS A 246 -12.99 14.08 27.02
N ASN A 247 -14.11 14.85 27.10
CA ASN A 247 -15.07 14.75 28.19
C ASN A 247 -16.51 14.64 27.69
N THR A 248 -17.29 13.82 28.35
CA THR A 248 -18.76 13.81 28.21
C THR A 248 -19.36 14.75 29.27
N PRO A 249 -20.13 15.75 28.87
CA PRO A 249 -20.70 16.69 29.83
C PRO A 249 -21.70 15.98 30.78
N ALA A 250 -21.57 16.20 32.06
CA ALA A 250 -22.48 15.63 33.07
C ALA A 250 -23.92 16.16 32.89
N GLU A 251 -24.06 17.46 32.56
CA GLU A 251 -25.32 18.15 32.31
C GLU A 251 -25.40 18.58 30.83
N PRO A 252 -25.72 17.66 29.90
CA PRO A 252 -25.64 17.94 28.46
C PRO A 252 -26.48 19.11 27.99
N VAL A 253 -27.73 19.22 28.47
CA VAL A 253 -28.64 20.31 28.10
C VAL A 253 -28.06 21.67 28.47
N GLN A 254 -27.57 21.84 29.67
CA GLN A 254 -26.98 23.08 30.16
C GLN A 254 -25.66 23.38 29.43
N PHE A 255 -24.82 22.38 29.24
CA PHE A 255 -23.55 22.52 28.54
C PHE A 255 -23.74 23.01 27.09
N PHE A 256 -24.53 22.34 26.29
CA PHE A 256 -24.76 22.74 24.90
C PHE A 256 -25.55 24.06 24.78
N ARG A 257 -26.52 24.30 25.68
CA ARG A 257 -27.19 25.59 25.76
C ARG A 257 -26.19 26.74 25.95
N SER A 258 -25.22 26.59 26.83
CA SER A 258 -24.20 27.63 27.07
C SER A 258 -23.40 27.93 25.78
N LYS A 259 -23.13 26.91 24.96
CA LYS A 259 -22.47 27.08 23.63
C LYS A 259 -23.35 27.86 22.66
N CYS A 260 -24.65 27.63 22.62
CA CYS A 260 -25.58 28.41 21.82
C CYS A 260 -25.63 29.89 22.28
N LEU A 261 -25.72 30.09 23.58
CA LEU A 261 -25.83 31.45 24.19
C LEU A 261 -24.54 32.28 24.09
N SER A 262 -23.40 31.68 23.83
CA SER A 262 -22.14 32.38 23.57
C SER A 262 -22.18 33.22 22.29
N CYS A 263 -23.03 32.85 21.32
CA CYS A 263 -23.26 33.58 20.07
C CYS A 263 -24.63 34.27 20.05
N HIS A 264 -25.68 33.65 20.64
CA HIS A 264 -27.04 34.21 20.71
C HIS A 264 -27.21 35.07 21.93
N THR A 265 -26.63 36.29 21.89
CA THR A 265 -26.62 37.24 23.01
C THR A 265 -27.85 38.18 23.04
N ALA A 266 -28.49 38.39 21.87
CA ALA A 266 -29.65 39.26 21.74
C ALA A 266 -30.89 38.70 22.44
N SER A 267 -31.86 39.58 22.79
CA SER A 267 -33.17 39.16 23.30
C SER A 267 -33.93 38.36 22.26
N PHE A 268 -34.58 37.29 22.67
CA PHE A 268 -35.46 36.51 21.82
C PHE A 268 -36.86 37.19 21.71
N PRO A 269 -37.62 36.97 20.62
CA PRO A 269 -39.00 37.40 20.51
C PRO A 269 -39.85 36.87 21.67
N ALA A 270 -40.90 37.61 22.08
CA ALA A 270 -41.78 37.21 23.18
C ALA A 270 -42.44 35.82 22.96
N SER A 271 -42.59 35.41 21.70
CA SER A 271 -43.11 34.06 21.32
C SER A 271 -42.09 32.94 21.39
N HIS A 272 -40.82 33.24 21.69
CA HIS A 272 -39.76 32.24 21.85
C HIS A 272 -39.74 31.74 23.31
N PRO A 273 -39.55 30.42 23.52
CA PRO A 273 -39.36 29.89 24.88
C PRO A 273 -38.25 30.59 25.66
N ALA A 274 -38.30 30.53 26.96
CA ALA A 274 -37.34 31.18 27.84
C ALA A 274 -35.89 30.70 27.56
N ARG A 275 -34.89 31.51 27.90
CA ARG A 275 -33.47 31.22 27.66
C ARG A 275 -32.92 30.00 28.39
N ASP A 276 -33.61 29.57 29.46
CA ASP A 276 -33.29 28.36 30.24
C ASP A 276 -33.88 27.07 29.62
N SER A 277 -34.65 27.17 28.54
CA SER A 277 -35.21 26.01 27.81
C SER A 277 -34.16 25.21 27.08
N ASP A 278 -34.49 23.96 26.74
CA ASP A 278 -33.67 23.06 25.94
C ASP A 278 -33.63 23.51 24.46
N CYS A 279 -32.53 24.12 24.05
CA CYS A 279 -32.32 24.56 22.68
C CYS A 279 -32.21 23.36 21.71
N LEU A 280 -31.62 22.26 22.16
CA LEU A 280 -31.37 21.09 21.32
C LEU A 280 -32.68 20.39 20.94
N GLY A 281 -33.60 20.21 21.90
CA GLY A 281 -34.87 19.54 21.65
C GLY A 281 -35.70 20.19 20.53
N CYS A 282 -35.55 21.52 20.36
CA CYS A 282 -36.26 22.26 19.32
C CYS A 282 -35.44 22.46 18.03
N HIS A 283 -34.13 22.82 18.14
CA HIS A 283 -33.31 23.22 16.97
C HIS A 283 -32.46 22.09 16.43
N MET A 284 -32.21 21.03 17.19
CA MET A 284 -31.42 19.84 16.84
C MET A 284 -32.16 18.55 17.27
N PRO A 285 -33.41 18.35 16.84
CA PRO A 285 -34.19 17.21 17.29
C PRO A 285 -33.52 15.90 16.92
N ARG A 286 -33.75 14.86 17.70
CA ARG A 286 -33.33 13.50 17.36
C ARG A 286 -34.25 12.96 16.29
N ARG A 287 -33.62 12.31 15.29
CA ARG A 287 -34.29 11.68 14.14
C ARG A 287 -33.79 10.28 13.94
N ASP A 288 -34.64 9.41 13.47
CA ASP A 288 -34.24 8.07 13.02
C ASP A 288 -33.40 8.19 11.75
N ALA A 289 -32.26 7.50 11.72
CA ALA A 289 -31.41 7.43 10.55
C ALA A 289 -31.73 6.17 9.74
N LYS A 290 -31.75 6.30 8.40
CA LYS A 290 -32.06 5.15 7.50
C LYS A 290 -31.04 4.00 7.63
N ASP A 291 -29.83 4.31 8.01
CA ASP A 291 -28.69 3.39 8.19
C ASP A 291 -28.35 3.16 9.67
N GLY A 292 -29.18 3.60 10.60
CA GLY A 292 -28.95 3.57 12.05
C GLY A 292 -29.67 2.46 12.81
N GLY A 293 -30.39 1.59 12.09
CA GLY A 293 -31.25 0.59 12.73
C GLY A 293 -32.27 1.26 13.66
N HIS A 294 -32.39 0.78 14.89
CA HIS A 294 -33.34 1.30 15.90
C HIS A 294 -32.76 2.45 16.72
N SER A 295 -31.94 3.31 16.14
CA SER A 295 -31.29 4.42 16.84
C SER A 295 -31.64 5.77 16.22
N ALA A 296 -31.94 6.74 17.08
CA ALA A 296 -32.17 8.13 16.69
C ALA A 296 -30.93 8.99 17.00
N PHE A 297 -30.55 9.83 16.05
CA PHE A 297 -29.37 10.70 16.13
C PHE A 297 -29.77 12.17 16.10
N THR A 298 -28.92 13.03 16.67
CA THR A 298 -29.14 14.48 16.72
C THR A 298 -28.95 15.11 15.35
N ASP A 299 -29.93 15.91 14.88
CA ASP A 299 -29.90 16.63 13.61
C ASP A 299 -28.98 17.87 13.70
N HIS A 300 -27.81 17.85 13.04
CA HIS A 300 -26.83 18.93 13.08
C HIS A 300 -27.12 20.10 12.11
N ARG A 301 -28.26 20.09 11.39
CA ARG A 301 -28.66 21.20 10.51
C ARG A 301 -29.02 22.48 11.27
N ILE A 302 -29.28 22.39 12.56
CA ILE A 302 -29.59 23.52 13.46
C ILE A 302 -30.67 24.41 12.84
N GLN A 303 -31.83 23.85 12.65
CA GLN A 303 -32.93 24.52 11.93
C GLN A 303 -33.70 25.48 12.82
N ARG A 304 -34.04 26.68 12.29
CA ARG A 304 -34.90 27.65 13.01
C ARG A 304 -36.28 27.05 13.32
N ARG A 305 -36.82 26.25 12.40
CA ARG A 305 -38.07 25.47 12.54
C ARG A 305 -37.84 24.11 11.93
N PRO A 306 -37.77 23.06 12.75
CA PRO A 306 -37.63 21.69 12.23
C PRO A 306 -38.84 21.34 11.35
N GLN A 307 -38.58 20.91 10.14
CA GLN A 307 -39.62 20.44 9.21
C GLN A 307 -39.58 18.92 9.15
N THR A 308 -40.76 18.30 9.12
CA THR A 308 -40.89 16.91 8.64
C THR A 308 -40.56 16.91 7.16
N GLN A 309 -39.56 16.12 6.79
CA GLN A 309 -39.05 16.14 5.42
C GLN A 309 -39.75 15.12 4.52
N PRO A 310 -40.10 15.52 3.28
CA PRO A 310 -40.38 14.55 2.23
C PRO A 310 -39.09 13.82 1.79
N ASP A 311 -39.25 12.64 1.20
CA ASP A 311 -38.17 11.92 0.54
C ASP A 311 -37.54 12.79 -0.55
N LEU A 312 -36.20 12.68 -0.66
CA LEU A 312 -35.43 13.52 -1.55
C LEU A 312 -35.67 13.26 -3.02
N PRO A 313 -35.58 14.29 -3.86
CA PRO A 313 -35.35 14.10 -5.28
C PRO A 313 -34.01 13.40 -5.50
N ALA A 314 -33.94 12.58 -6.57
CA ALA A 314 -32.71 11.91 -6.99
C ALA A 314 -31.55 12.95 -7.10
N SER A 315 -30.36 12.56 -6.65
CA SER A 315 -29.18 13.42 -6.77
C SER A 315 -28.91 13.78 -8.22
N ALA A 316 -28.72 15.06 -8.50
CA ALA A 316 -28.38 15.55 -9.85
C ALA A 316 -26.91 15.27 -10.23
N GLY A 317 -26.10 14.83 -9.27
CA GLY A 317 -24.67 14.56 -9.45
C GLY A 317 -23.94 14.53 -8.11
N ILE A 318 -22.63 14.41 -8.19
CA ILE A 318 -21.76 14.49 -7.02
C ILE A 318 -20.70 15.57 -7.21
N ALA A 319 -20.21 16.12 -6.11
CA ALA A 319 -19.13 17.12 -6.09
C ALA A 319 -18.20 16.84 -4.91
N ALA A 320 -16.94 17.15 -5.07
CA ALA A 320 -15.97 17.03 -3.99
C ALA A 320 -16.41 17.87 -2.77
N TRP A 321 -16.19 17.36 -1.57
CA TRP A 321 -16.36 18.14 -0.34
C TRP A 321 -15.38 19.30 -0.29
N ARG A 322 -14.12 19.00 -0.54
CA ARG A 322 -13.05 19.92 -0.90
C ARG A 322 -12.29 19.35 -2.09
N GLU A 323 -11.80 20.19 -2.96
CA GLU A 323 -11.08 19.75 -4.17
C GLU A 323 -9.73 19.11 -3.81
N PRO A 324 -9.40 17.95 -4.40
CA PRO A 324 -8.07 17.36 -4.31
C PRO A 324 -7.05 18.19 -5.12
N ALA A 325 -5.81 17.73 -5.17
CA ALA A 325 -4.78 18.28 -6.04
C ALA A 325 -5.27 18.35 -7.50
N PRO A 326 -4.90 19.40 -8.26
CA PRO A 326 -5.45 19.63 -9.60
C PRO A 326 -5.30 18.45 -10.56
N ASP A 327 -4.20 17.74 -10.49
CA ASP A 327 -3.89 16.55 -11.30
C ASP A 327 -4.78 15.35 -10.96
N LEU A 328 -5.31 15.27 -9.74
CA LEU A 328 -6.19 14.18 -9.29
C LEU A 328 -7.69 14.47 -9.47
N GLN A 329 -8.09 15.69 -9.77
CA GLN A 329 -9.50 16.10 -9.79
C GLN A 329 -10.37 15.21 -10.70
N GLN A 330 -9.95 15.04 -11.96
CA GLN A 330 -10.73 14.26 -12.93
C GLN A 330 -10.68 12.76 -12.64
N ARG A 331 -9.51 12.25 -12.25
CA ARG A 331 -9.35 10.86 -11.82
C ARG A 331 -10.29 10.53 -10.66
N ASN A 332 -10.22 11.29 -9.58
CA ASN A 332 -11.00 11.02 -8.39
C ASN A 332 -12.51 11.25 -8.64
N LEU A 333 -12.89 12.25 -9.43
CA LEU A 333 -14.28 12.49 -9.81
C LEU A 333 -14.84 11.32 -10.64
N GLY A 334 -14.08 10.81 -11.61
CA GLY A 334 -14.49 9.68 -12.44
C GLY A 334 -14.71 8.41 -11.61
N ILE A 335 -13.77 8.09 -10.74
CA ILE A 335 -13.89 6.95 -9.80
C ILE A 335 -15.11 7.13 -8.90
N ALA A 336 -15.30 8.32 -8.31
CA ALA A 336 -16.44 8.60 -7.44
C ALA A 336 -17.79 8.43 -8.14
N TYR A 337 -17.90 8.81 -9.42
CA TYR A 337 -19.11 8.58 -10.19
C TYR A 337 -19.38 7.10 -10.44
N ILE A 338 -18.36 6.28 -10.70
CA ILE A 338 -18.51 4.82 -10.87
C ILE A 338 -18.94 4.19 -9.54
N ASP A 339 -18.23 4.48 -8.45
CA ASP A 339 -18.53 3.95 -7.12
C ASP A 339 -19.96 4.31 -6.67
N ALA A 340 -20.32 5.60 -6.69
CA ALA A 340 -21.67 6.06 -6.36
C ALA A 340 -22.73 5.45 -7.30
N GLY A 341 -22.38 5.24 -8.57
CA GLY A 341 -23.22 4.59 -9.56
C GLY A 341 -23.49 3.12 -9.25
N MET A 342 -22.47 2.40 -8.82
CA MET A 342 -22.58 1.00 -8.38
C MET A 342 -23.47 0.88 -7.14
N GLN A 343 -23.21 1.68 -6.10
CA GLN A 343 -24.00 1.69 -4.86
C GLN A 343 -25.49 2.00 -5.11
N ARG A 344 -25.79 2.84 -6.10
CA ARG A 344 -27.16 3.28 -6.45
C ARG A 344 -27.79 2.46 -7.58
N ARG A 345 -27.06 1.54 -8.18
CA ARG A 345 -27.44 0.81 -9.40
C ARG A 345 -27.84 1.79 -10.54
N SER A 346 -27.06 2.86 -10.72
CA SER A 346 -27.32 3.96 -11.65
C SER A 346 -26.37 3.93 -12.85
N SER A 347 -26.81 3.36 -13.96
CA SER A 347 -26.04 3.32 -15.21
C SER A 347 -25.62 4.71 -15.71
N PRO A 348 -26.42 5.80 -15.60
CA PRO A 348 -25.97 7.14 -15.99
C PRO A 348 -24.76 7.63 -15.20
N PHE A 349 -24.67 7.34 -13.89
CA PHE A 349 -23.53 7.68 -13.06
C PHE A 349 -22.28 6.91 -13.49
N ILE A 350 -22.40 5.60 -13.68
CA ILE A 350 -21.29 4.73 -14.13
C ILE A 350 -20.76 5.21 -15.48
N LEU A 351 -21.64 5.46 -16.45
CA LEU A 351 -21.24 5.94 -17.78
C LEU A 351 -20.55 7.31 -17.72
N LYS A 352 -21.03 8.22 -16.86
CA LYS A 352 -20.40 9.52 -16.66
C LYS A 352 -18.98 9.36 -16.08
N GLY A 353 -18.82 8.53 -15.07
CA GLY A 353 -17.52 8.25 -14.48
C GLY A 353 -16.54 7.64 -15.49
N TYR A 354 -16.99 6.65 -16.26
CA TYR A 354 -16.20 6.02 -17.31
C TYR A 354 -15.70 7.04 -18.35
N ARG A 355 -16.56 7.94 -18.83
CA ARG A 355 -16.17 8.99 -19.78
C ARG A 355 -15.09 9.90 -19.20
N ILE A 356 -15.26 10.35 -17.95
CA ILE A 356 -14.27 11.19 -17.27
C ILE A 356 -12.90 10.48 -17.20
N LEU A 357 -12.88 9.18 -16.82
CA LEU A 357 -11.63 8.43 -16.73
C LEU A 357 -10.97 8.24 -18.11
N THR A 358 -11.74 7.94 -19.14
CA THR A 358 -11.17 7.76 -20.49
C THR A 358 -10.53 9.02 -21.05
N GLU A 359 -11.02 10.23 -20.69
CA GLU A 359 -10.44 11.50 -21.10
C GLU A 359 -9.04 11.77 -20.50
N VAL A 360 -8.74 11.17 -19.33
CA VAL A 360 -7.46 11.38 -18.61
C VAL A 360 -6.57 10.15 -18.56
N GLN A 361 -6.92 9.09 -19.27
CA GLN A 361 -6.25 7.78 -19.18
C GLN A 361 -4.74 7.85 -19.39
N GLN A 362 -4.26 8.68 -20.29
CA GLN A 362 -2.82 8.83 -20.58
C GLN A 362 -2.00 9.37 -19.41
N GLN A 363 -2.65 10.04 -18.46
CA GLN A 363 -2.00 10.61 -17.29
C GLN A 363 -1.84 9.61 -16.13
N PHE A 364 -2.57 8.47 -16.17
CA PHE A 364 -2.67 7.52 -15.05
C PHE A 364 -2.27 6.10 -15.44
N THR A 365 -1.30 5.95 -16.35
CA THR A 365 -0.87 4.64 -16.86
C THR A 365 -0.25 3.71 -15.80
N GLY A 366 0.24 4.26 -14.70
CA GLY A 366 0.78 3.53 -13.54
C GLY A 366 -0.15 3.44 -12.33
N ASP A 367 -1.44 3.72 -12.49
CA ASP A 367 -2.40 3.72 -11.39
C ASP A 367 -3.29 2.48 -11.42
N ARG A 368 -3.04 1.55 -10.50
CA ARG A 368 -3.81 0.30 -10.33
C ARG A 368 -5.31 0.56 -10.19
N ASP A 369 -5.70 1.48 -9.31
CA ASP A 369 -7.11 1.73 -8.99
C ASP A 369 -7.83 2.38 -10.16
N PHE A 370 -7.13 3.22 -10.93
CA PHE A 370 -7.65 3.80 -12.16
C PHE A 370 -8.12 2.72 -13.15
N PHE A 371 -7.26 1.73 -13.42
CA PHE A 371 -7.59 0.64 -14.34
C PHE A 371 -8.64 -0.30 -13.76
N LYS A 372 -8.59 -0.60 -12.46
CA LYS A 372 -9.63 -1.39 -11.79
C LYS A 372 -11.01 -0.75 -11.98
N TRP A 373 -11.16 0.55 -11.74
CA TRP A 373 -12.45 1.22 -11.86
C TRP A 373 -12.93 1.36 -13.31
N ILE A 374 -12.03 1.50 -14.29
CA ILE A 374 -12.38 1.40 -15.72
C ILE A 374 -12.93 0.00 -16.02
N GLY A 375 -12.25 -1.05 -15.56
CA GLY A 375 -12.69 -2.43 -15.73
C GLY A 375 -14.08 -2.69 -15.14
N GLU A 376 -14.34 -2.23 -13.92
CA GLU A 376 -15.65 -2.33 -13.25
C GLU A 376 -16.76 -1.64 -14.08
N ALA A 377 -16.49 -0.44 -14.58
CA ALA A 377 -17.45 0.27 -15.42
C ALA A 377 -17.74 -0.46 -16.73
N LEU A 378 -16.72 -1.02 -17.37
CA LEU A 378 -16.84 -1.80 -18.61
C LEU A 378 -17.60 -3.11 -18.38
N LEU A 379 -17.31 -3.80 -17.28
CA LEU A 379 -17.99 -5.04 -16.91
C LEU A 379 -19.48 -4.82 -16.68
N LEU A 380 -19.85 -3.76 -15.96
CA LEU A 380 -21.25 -3.34 -15.78
C LEU A 380 -21.89 -2.87 -17.08
N GLY A 381 -21.10 -2.32 -18.00
CA GLY A 381 -21.49 -1.96 -19.37
C GLY A 381 -21.65 -3.16 -20.32
N LYS A 382 -21.51 -4.41 -19.83
CA LYS A 382 -21.57 -5.63 -20.63
C LYS A 382 -20.48 -5.74 -21.71
N LYS A 383 -19.28 -5.29 -21.39
CA LYS A 383 -18.07 -5.31 -22.22
C LYS A 383 -16.95 -6.09 -21.53
N PRO A 384 -17.14 -7.40 -21.31
CA PRO A 384 -16.23 -8.18 -20.47
C PRO A 384 -14.81 -8.28 -21.05
N SER A 385 -14.63 -8.41 -22.37
CA SER A 385 -13.30 -8.48 -22.98
C SER A 385 -12.52 -7.16 -22.82
N GLU A 386 -13.20 -6.00 -22.98
CA GLU A 386 -12.58 -4.70 -22.72
C GLU A 386 -12.28 -4.51 -21.20
N ALA A 387 -13.15 -5.05 -20.33
CA ALA A 387 -12.96 -5.04 -18.89
C ALA A 387 -11.74 -5.87 -18.49
N ASN A 388 -11.55 -7.07 -19.06
CA ASN A 388 -10.40 -7.93 -18.82
C ASN A 388 -9.10 -7.21 -19.13
N PHE A 389 -9.00 -6.53 -20.28
CA PHE A 389 -7.82 -5.76 -20.61
C PHE A 389 -7.46 -4.69 -19.54
N ALA A 390 -8.47 -3.99 -19.01
CA ALA A 390 -8.26 -3.01 -17.95
C ALA A 390 -7.87 -3.68 -16.61
N PHE A 391 -8.52 -4.79 -16.26
CA PHE A 391 -8.18 -5.55 -15.04
C PHE A 391 -6.78 -6.18 -15.11
N GLU A 392 -6.41 -6.74 -16.27
CA GLU A 392 -5.05 -7.26 -16.48
C GLU A 392 -4.00 -6.16 -16.30
N ARG A 393 -4.29 -4.95 -16.79
CA ARG A 393 -3.41 -3.82 -16.55
C ARG A 393 -3.32 -3.46 -15.06
N ALA A 394 -4.45 -3.49 -14.35
CA ALA A 394 -4.47 -3.29 -12.89
C ALA A 394 -3.69 -4.40 -12.16
N LEU A 395 -3.83 -5.66 -12.61
CA LEU A 395 -3.13 -6.81 -12.04
C LEU A 395 -1.61 -6.75 -12.29
N GLN A 396 -1.17 -6.26 -13.45
CA GLN A 396 0.26 -5.99 -13.70
C GLN A 396 0.86 -4.99 -12.70
N LEU A 397 0.06 -4.04 -12.22
CA LEU A 397 0.46 -3.02 -11.24
C LEU A 397 0.35 -3.50 -9.79
N ASP A 398 -0.45 -4.54 -9.55
CA ASP A 398 -0.62 -5.19 -8.23
C ASP A 398 -0.89 -6.69 -8.42
N PRO A 399 0.16 -7.50 -8.65
CA PRO A 399 0.03 -8.91 -9.00
C PRO A 399 -0.59 -9.81 -7.92
N ASP A 400 -0.57 -9.37 -6.67
CA ASP A 400 -1.03 -10.17 -5.54
C ASP A 400 -2.41 -9.72 -5.01
N SER A 401 -3.21 -9.08 -5.86
CA SER A 401 -4.54 -8.61 -5.50
C SER A 401 -5.62 -9.67 -5.76
N ALA A 402 -6.11 -10.30 -4.71
CA ALA A 402 -7.27 -11.20 -4.76
C ALA A 402 -8.52 -10.51 -5.33
N LEU A 403 -8.69 -9.23 -5.02
CA LEU A 403 -9.82 -8.44 -5.52
C LEU A 403 -9.79 -8.26 -7.05
N ILE A 404 -8.62 -8.03 -7.64
CA ILE A 404 -8.47 -7.87 -9.09
C ILE A 404 -8.65 -9.22 -9.78
N GLU A 405 -8.10 -10.29 -9.22
CA GLU A 405 -8.28 -11.66 -9.72
C GLU A 405 -9.77 -12.05 -9.77
N GLN A 406 -10.54 -11.70 -8.74
CA GLN A 406 -12.00 -11.90 -8.76
C GLN A 406 -12.70 -11.04 -9.82
N SER A 407 -12.27 -9.79 -10.03
CA SER A 407 -12.85 -8.93 -11.07
C SER A 407 -12.62 -9.50 -12.48
N ILE A 408 -11.42 -10.01 -12.76
CA ILE A 408 -11.10 -10.74 -14.00
C ILE A 408 -11.99 -11.98 -14.14
N ALA A 409 -12.11 -12.78 -13.10
CA ALA A 409 -12.98 -13.96 -13.12
C ALA A 409 -14.43 -13.59 -13.41
N SER A 410 -14.92 -12.48 -12.87
CA SER A 410 -16.28 -12.00 -13.12
C SER A 410 -16.50 -11.62 -14.59
N ALA A 411 -15.46 -11.11 -15.26
CA ALA A 411 -15.52 -10.83 -16.69
C ALA A 411 -15.54 -12.13 -17.51
N TYR A 412 -14.72 -13.13 -17.19
CA TYR A 412 -14.76 -14.44 -17.82
C TYR A 412 -16.11 -15.16 -17.63
N VAL A 413 -16.70 -15.04 -16.42
CA VAL A 413 -18.08 -15.55 -16.19
C VAL A 413 -19.07 -14.87 -17.12
N GLN A 414 -18.96 -13.58 -17.35
CA GLN A 414 -19.84 -12.83 -18.24
C GLN A 414 -19.62 -13.18 -19.72
N GLU A 415 -18.42 -13.57 -20.11
CA GLU A 415 -18.08 -14.10 -21.44
C GLU A 415 -18.56 -15.54 -21.66
N GLY A 416 -18.88 -16.26 -20.58
CA GLY A 416 -19.21 -17.69 -20.60
C GLY A 416 -17.99 -18.61 -20.57
N ASP A 417 -16.79 -18.08 -20.39
CA ASP A 417 -15.56 -18.86 -20.19
C ASP A 417 -15.40 -19.27 -18.73
N ALA A 418 -15.98 -20.42 -18.41
CA ALA A 418 -15.93 -20.97 -17.07
C ALA A 418 -14.52 -21.44 -16.67
N ASP A 419 -13.67 -21.85 -17.62
CA ASP A 419 -12.31 -22.33 -17.29
C ASP A 419 -11.38 -21.17 -16.98
N GLY A 420 -11.44 -20.08 -17.75
CA GLY A 420 -10.76 -18.83 -17.45
C GLY A 420 -11.19 -18.29 -16.08
N ALA A 421 -12.49 -18.24 -15.81
CA ALA A 421 -13.01 -17.82 -14.51
C ALA A 421 -12.48 -18.67 -13.34
N ILE A 422 -12.49 -20.00 -13.49
CA ILE A 422 -11.97 -20.94 -12.46
C ILE A 422 -10.48 -20.68 -12.19
N ALA A 423 -9.67 -20.43 -13.21
CA ALA A 423 -8.23 -20.17 -13.03
C ALA A 423 -7.99 -18.94 -12.15
N HIS A 424 -8.67 -17.82 -12.44
CA HIS A 424 -8.54 -16.59 -11.67
C HIS A 424 -9.15 -16.67 -10.28
N LEU A 425 -10.32 -17.34 -10.11
CA LEU A 425 -10.91 -17.56 -8.79
C LEU A 425 -10.03 -18.44 -7.88
N LYS A 426 -9.39 -19.47 -8.42
CA LYS A 426 -8.42 -20.27 -7.67
C LYS A 426 -7.28 -19.40 -7.15
N ARG A 427 -6.79 -18.48 -7.98
CA ARG A 427 -5.75 -17.57 -7.58
C ARG A 427 -6.24 -16.58 -6.52
N ALA A 428 -7.45 -16.03 -6.67
CA ALA A 428 -8.07 -15.16 -5.68
C ALA A 428 -8.18 -15.83 -4.31
N VAL A 429 -8.69 -17.08 -4.26
CA VAL A 429 -8.81 -17.87 -3.02
C VAL A 429 -7.45 -18.31 -2.46
N THR A 430 -6.42 -18.43 -3.31
CA THR A 430 -5.05 -18.68 -2.83
C THR A 430 -4.45 -17.46 -2.15
N LEU A 431 -4.74 -16.26 -2.68
CA LEU A 431 -4.26 -14.99 -2.14
C LEU A 431 -5.02 -14.55 -0.89
N ASP A 432 -6.32 -14.87 -0.82
CA ASP A 432 -7.21 -14.54 0.30
C ASP A 432 -8.11 -15.76 0.58
N PRO A 433 -7.72 -16.67 1.48
CA PRO A 433 -8.40 -17.96 1.67
C PRO A 433 -9.84 -17.88 2.17
N LEU A 434 -10.22 -16.79 2.85
CA LEU A 434 -11.58 -16.53 3.30
C LEU A 434 -12.28 -15.42 2.49
N PHE A 435 -11.86 -15.23 1.25
CA PHE A 435 -12.57 -14.40 0.29
C PHE A 435 -13.87 -15.11 -0.16
N LEU A 436 -14.88 -15.11 0.71
CA LEU A 436 -16.10 -15.88 0.54
C LEU A 436 -16.85 -15.62 -0.78
N PRO A 437 -16.94 -14.36 -1.30
CA PRO A 437 -17.54 -14.13 -2.61
C PRO A 437 -16.84 -14.85 -3.77
N ALA A 438 -15.51 -14.89 -3.78
CA ALA A 438 -14.72 -15.61 -4.79
C ALA A 438 -14.91 -17.13 -4.65
N SER A 439 -14.84 -17.62 -3.43
CA SER A 439 -15.02 -19.03 -3.10
C SER A 439 -16.42 -19.54 -3.48
N GLY A 440 -17.45 -18.77 -3.18
CA GLY A 440 -18.84 -19.12 -3.57
C GLY A 440 -18.98 -19.22 -5.09
N THR A 441 -18.46 -18.26 -5.84
CA THR A 441 -18.46 -18.30 -7.30
C THR A 441 -17.67 -19.50 -7.85
N LEU A 442 -16.55 -19.85 -7.25
CA LEU A 442 -15.73 -20.98 -7.64
C LEU A 442 -16.46 -22.31 -7.41
N ILE A 443 -17.12 -22.46 -6.26
CA ILE A 443 -17.95 -23.63 -5.94
C ILE A 443 -19.07 -23.79 -6.97
N ASP A 444 -19.79 -22.71 -7.27
CA ASP A 444 -20.87 -22.72 -8.28
C ASP A 444 -20.37 -23.13 -9.68
N LEU A 445 -19.20 -22.66 -10.09
CA LEU A 445 -18.61 -23.04 -11.38
C LEU A 445 -18.17 -24.50 -11.40
N TYR A 446 -17.59 -25.01 -10.31
CA TYR A 446 -17.25 -26.42 -10.18
C TYR A 446 -18.50 -27.30 -10.28
N GLN A 447 -19.58 -26.97 -9.58
CA GLN A 447 -20.83 -27.68 -9.65
C GLN A 447 -21.42 -27.68 -11.07
N LYS A 448 -21.48 -26.53 -11.75
CA LYS A 448 -21.95 -26.40 -13.15
C LYS A 448 -21.12 -27.22 -14.14
N LYS A 449 -19.85 -27.42 -13.88
CA LYS A 449 -18.94 -28.26 -14.70
C LYS A 449 -18.94 -29.74 -14.29
N GLY A 450 -19.73 -30.15 -13.32
CA GLY A 450 -19.73 -31.52 -12.81
C GLY A 450 -18.52 -31.91 -11.96
N ARG A 451 -17.71 -30.93 -11.55
CA ARG A 451 -16.51 -31.09 -10.68
C ARG A 451 -16.94 -31.11 -9.20
N ILE A 452 -17.82 -32.05 -8.84
CA ILE A 452 -18.50 -32.09 -7.55
C ILE A 452 -17.51 -32.32 -6.39
N ALA A 453 -16.47 -33.14 -6.62
CA ALA A 453 -15.46 -33.40 -5.58
C ALA A 453 -14.72 -32.12 -5.17
N GLU A 454 -14.30 -31.29 -6.14
CA GLU A 454 -13.59 -30.04 -5.88
C GLU A 454 -14.50 -28.99 -5.25
N ALA A 455 -15.78 -28.94 -5.66
CA ALA A 455 -16.77 -28.07 -5.03
C ALA A 455 -16.97 -28.44 -3.55
N SER A 456 -17.07 -29.74 -3.22
CA SER A 456 -17.22 -30.24 -1.85
C SER A 456 -15.97 -29.94 -1.03
N GLU A 457 -14.79 -30.25 -1.57
CA GLU A 457 -13.51 -30.00 -0.90
C GLU A 457 -13.34 -28.54 -0.50
N LEU A 458 -13.58 -27.60 -1.41
CA LEU A 458 -13.50 -26.16 -1.13
C LEU A 458 -14.55 -25.74 -0.10
N SER A 459 -15.79 -26.23 -0.22
CA SER A 459 -16.85 -25.96 0.76
C SER A 459 -16.46 -26.46 2.16
N ASP A 460 -15.89 -27.67 2.26
CA ASP A 460 -15.49 -28.27 3.52
C ASP A 460 -14.27 -27.53 4.13
N GLN A 461 -13.34 -27.07 3.30
CA GLN A 461 -12.23 -26.22 3.74
C GLN A 461 -12.73 -24.89 4.35
N ILE A 462 -13.67 -24.23 3.69
CA ILE A 462 -14.27 -22.98 4.19
C ILE A 462 -15.03 -23.23 5.50
N LYS A 463 -15.87 -24.27 5.56
CA LYS A 463 -16.60 -24.64 6.78
C LYS A 463 -15.64 -24.95 7.93
N ALA A 464 -14.57 -25.69 7.67
CA ALA A 464 -13.56 -26.01 8.67
C ALA A 464 -12.87 -24.74 9.18
N ALA A 465 -12.51 -23.81 8.29
CA ALA A 465 -11.91 -22.53 8.66
C ALA A 465 -12.87 -21.67 9.50
N LEU A 466 -14.12 -21.52 9.09
CA LEU A 466 -15.14 -20.77 9.82
C LEU A 466 -15.46 -21.42 11.19
N SER A 467 -15.31 -22.74 11.32
CA SER A 467 -15.56 -23.48 12.56
C SER A 467 -14.39 -23.44 13.56
N GLN A 468 -13.23 -22.97 13.19
CA GLN A 468 -12.06 -22.88 14.10
C GLN A 468 -12.29 -21.97 15.31
N ASN A 469 -13.26 -21.07 15.22
CA ASN A 469 -13.67 -20.19 16.32
C ASN A 469 -14.93 -20.72 17.07
N SER A 470 -15.29 -22.00 16.90
CA SER A 470 -16.46 -22.63 17.51
C SER A 470 -16.07 -23.38 18.80
N GLU A 471 -16.94 -23.34 19.83
CA GLU A 471 -16.78 -24.21 21.01
C GLU A 471 -17.11 -25.66 20.57
N PRO A 472 -16.33 -26.69 20.98
CA PRO A 472 -16.66 -28.07 20.71
C PRO A 472 -17.98 -28.44 21.44
N ASP A 473 -18.94 -28.99 20.74
CA ASP A 473 -20.24 -29.42 21.25
C ASP A 473 -20.06 -30.33 22.45
N GLN A 474 -20.41 -29.86 23.66
CA GLN A 474 -20.31 -30.64 24.91
C GLN A 474 -21.41 -31.73 25.05
N THR A 475 -22.22 -31.98 24.03
CA THR A 475 -23.32 -32.98 24.08
C THR A 475 -22.98 -34.34 23.45
N ALA A 476 -21.79 -34.49 22.86
CA ALA A 476 -21.29 -35.81 22.42
C ALA A 476 -20.43 -36.41 23.55
N GLY A 477 -20.96 -37.45 24.16
CA GLY A 477 -20.50 -38.21 25.30
C GLY A 477 -18.98 -38.33 25.51
N THR A 478 -18.63 -38.30 26.78
CA THR A 478 -17.34 -38.67 27.37
C THR A 478 -16.40 -39.43 26.44
N VAL A 479 -15.48 -38.72 25.81
CA VAL A 479 -14.25 -39.30 25.27
C VAL A 479 -13.08 -38.79 26.12
N SER A 480 -12.44 -39.77 26.68
CA SER A 480 -11.20 -39.81 27.45
C SER A 480 -10.24 -38.64 27.22
N THR A 481 -9.84 -38.01 28.31
CA THR A 481 -8.63 -37.19 28.44
C THR A 481 -7.40 -37.93 28.00
N ALA A 482 -6.95 -37.78 26.76
CA ALA A 482 -5.57 -37.96 26.27
C ALA A 482 -5.54 -37.75 24.75
N ASP A 483 -5.20 -36.55 24.29
CA ASP A 483 -4.34 -36.39 23.13
C ASP A 483 -3.95 -34.92 22.99
N SER A 484 -2.77 -34.62 23.54
CA SER A 484 -1.99 -33.45 23.05
C SER A 484 -1.78 -33.66 21.55
N PRO A 485 -1.88 -32.61 20.69
CA PRO A 485 -1.73 -32.76 19.24
C PRO A 485 -0.40 -33.48 18.97
N LYS A 486 -0.45 -34.56 18.20
CA LYS A 486 0.76 -35.34 17.82
C LYS A 486 1.78 -34.41 17.18
N LYS A 487 3.02 -34.57 17.57
CA LYS A 487 4.14 -33.78 17.02
C LYS A 487 4.51 -34.30 15.63
N THR A 488 5.14 -33.43 14.84
CA THR A 488 5.54 -33.73 13.45
C THR A 488 6.36 -35.01 13.36
N GLU A 489 7.32 -35.22 14.29
CA GLU A 489 8.17 -36.41 14.32
C GLU A 489 7.44 -37.71 14.73
N GLU A 490 6.27 -37.59 15.30
CA GLU A 490 5.43 -38.74 15.70
C GLU A 490 4.55 -39.23 14.54
N VAL A 491 4.24 -38.36 13.58
CA VAL A 491 3.35 -38.64 12.45
C VAL A 491 4.12 -38.84 11.15
N PHE A 492 5.17 -38.02 10.92
CA PHE A 492 5.92 -38.03 9.68
C PHE A 492 7.32 -38.57 9.85
N LYS A 493 7.79 -39.31 8.83
CA LYS A 493 9.12 -39.91 8.83
C LYS A 493 10.21 -38.88 8.46
N ASN A 494 11.41 -39.08 9.01
CA ASN A 494 12.62 -38.31 8.69
C ASN A 494 12.50 -36.78 8.99
N ILE A 495 11.82 -36.41 10.04
CA ILE A 495 11.75 -35.05 10.55
C ILE A 495 13.06 -34.71 11.28
N GLN A 496 13.90 -33.84 10.70
CA GLN A 496 15.18 -33.40 11.28
C GLN A 496 15.14 -31.93 11.73
N VAL A 497 14.23 -31.15 11.19
CA VAL A 497 13.89 -29.76 11.58
C VAL A 497 12.38 -29.71 11.81
N LEU A 498 11.88 -28.68 12.46
CA LEU A 498 10.46 -28.56 12.84
C LEU A 498 9.99 -29.67 13.81
N LYS A 499 10.90 -30.20 14.61
CA LYS A 499 10.54 -31.09 15.71
C LYS A 499 9.80 -30.35 16.81
N GLY A 500 8.86 -31.00 17.46
CA GLY A 500 8.04 -30.44 18.50
C GLY A 500 6.87 -29.58 18.01
N VAL A 501 6.79 -29.30 16.71
CA VAL A 501 5.70 -28.61 16.06
C VAL A 501 4.50 -29.53 15.92
N PRO A 502 3.24 -29.09 16.10
CA PRO A 502 2.06 -29.91 15.82
C PRO A 502 2.10 -30.49 14.40
N SER A 503 1.71 -31.74 14.24
CA SER A 503 1.78 -32.44 12.94
C SER A 503 0.93 -31.78 11.86
N SER A 504 -0.14 -31.08 12.22
CA SER A 504 -1.00 -30.29 11.34
C SER A 504 -0.28 -29.08 10.71
N GLU A 505 0.77 -28.56 11.34
CA GLU A 505 1.50 -27.39 10.84
C GLU A 505 2.62 -27.76 9.83
N LEU A 506 2.95 -29.04 9.63
CA LEU A 506 4.04 -29.40 8.74
C LEU A 506 3.75 -29.08 7.28
N ILE A 507 2.56 -29.38 6.79
CA ILE A 507 2.18 -29.10 5.39
C ILE A 507 2.10 -27.61 5.13
N PRO A 508 1.45 -26.80 5.98
CA PRO A 508 1.51 -25.33 5.87
C PRO A 508 2.95 -24.77 5.84
N ALA A 509 3.85 -25.30 6.68
CA ALA A 509 5.25 -24.89 6.69
C ALA A 509 5.96 -25.23 5.36
N MET A 510 5.65 -26.41 4.75
CA MET A 510 6.22 -26.78 3.43
C MET A 510 5.68 -25.91 2.31
N GLN A 511 4.39 -25.54 2.34
CA GLN A 511 3.77 -24.62 1.40
C GLN A 511 4.39 -23.21 1.50
N PHE A 512 4.61 -22.73 2.72
CA PHE A 512 5.27 -21.45 2.96
C PHE A 512 6.71 -21.43 2.39
N ILE A 513 7.47 -22.54 2.55
CA ILE A 513 8.82 -22.66 1.98
C ILE A 513 8.75 -22.67 0.45
N SER A 514 7.82 -23.42 -0.14
CA SER A 514 7.61 -23.49 -1.59
C SER A 514 7.32 -22.11 -2.18
N SER A 515 6.37 -21.39 -1.58
CA SER A 515 6.00 -20.03 -1.99
C SER A 515 7.15 -19.04 -1.82
N SER A 516 7.89 -19.12 -0.69
CA SER A 516 9.03 -18.25 -0.41
C SER A 516 10.18 -18.41 -1.42
N LEU A 517 10.33 -19.60 -2.01
CA LEU A 517 11.38 -19.93 -2.99
C LEU A 517 10.89 -19.94 -4.44
N GLY A 518 9.58 -19.83 -4.68
CA GLY A 518 8.99 -19.96 -6.02
C GLY A 518 9.26 -21.33 -6.64
N VAL A 519 9.08 -22.41 -5.88
CA VAL A 519 9.35 -23.78 -6.36
C VAL A 519 8.22 -24.73 -5.97
N GLU A 520 8.05 -25.82 -6.72
CA GLU A 520 7.12 -26.89 -6.39
C GLU A 520 7.72 -27.90 -5.38
N CYS A 521 6.86 -28.70 -4.74
CA CYS A 521 7.28 -29.72 -3.76
C CYS A 521 8.30 -30.72 -4.34
N SER A 522 8.16 -31.02 -5.63
CA SER A 522 9.07 -31.89 -6.39
C SER A 522 10.50 -31.37 -6.48
N PHE A 523 10.75 -30.07 -6.30
CA PHE A 523 12.10 -29.50 -6.28
C PHE A 523 12.95 -30.06 -5.13
N CYS A 524 12.37 -30.20 -3.94
CA CYS A 524 13.05 -30.69 -2.74
C CYS A 524 12.78 -32.17 -2.44
N HIS A 525 11.62 -32.68 -2.84
CA HIS A 525 11.16 -34.03 -2.51
C HIS A 525 11.11 -34.94 -3.74
N VAL A 526 11.22 -36.25 -3.47
CA VAL A 526 10.91 -37.29 -4.46
C VAL A 526 9.41 -37.52 -4.38
N GLU A 527 8.72 -37.44 -5.49
CA GLU A 527 7.27 -37.63 -5.57
C GLU A 527 6.84 -38.96 -4.99
N GLY A 528 5.82 -38.98 -4.14
CA GLY A 528 5.38 -40.18 -3.41
C GLY A 528 6.32 -40.63 -2.29
N HIS A 529 7.51 -40.04 -2.14
CA HIS A 529 8.53 -40.43 -1.14
C HIS A 529 9.10 -39.19 -0.44
N PHE A 530 8.27 -38.43 0.23
CA PHE A 530 8.64 -37.16 0.88
C PHE A 530 9.63 -37.31 2.03
N ASP A 531 9.80 -38.50 2.57
CA ASP A 531 10.77 -38.87 3.62
C ASP A 531 12.20 -39.05 3.11
N ARG A 532 12.41 -39.31 1.80
CA ARG A 532 13.75 -39.57 1.23
C ARG A 532 14.59 -38.32 1.14
N ASP A 533 15.92 -38.47 1.29
CA ASP A 533 16.92 -37.37 1.27
C ASP A 533 17.79 -37.36 0.00
N ASP A 534 17.30 -37.92 -1.08
CA ASP A 534 18.05 -38.07 -2.33
C ASP A 534 18.34 -36.74 -3.04
N LYS A 535 17.55 -35.70 -2.73
CA LYS A 535 17.69 -34.39 -3.35
C LYS A 535 18.46 -33.40 -2.50
N LYS A 536 19.56 -32.87 -3.04
CA LYS A 536 20.38 -31.85 -2.37
C LYS A 536 19.60 -30.61 -1.91
N PRO A 537 18.58 -30.07 -2.65
CA PRO A 537 17.78 -28.96 -2.19
C PRO A 537 17.07 -29.18 -0.85
N LYS A 538 16.63 -30.41 -0.56
CA LYS A 538 16.01 -30.75 0.74
C LYS A 538 16.99 -30.59 1.91
N GLN A 539 18.25 -30.99 1.70
CA GLN A 539 19.30 -30.85 2.72
C GLN A 539 19.64 -29.36 2.92
N THR A 540 19.72 -28.59 1.81
CA THR A 540 19.92 -27.14 1.86
C THR A 540 18.79 -26.43 2.61
N ALA A 541 17.53 -26.78 2.33
CA ALA A 541 16.37 -26.21 3.02
C ALA A 541 16.44 -26.43 4.54
N ARG A 542 16.84 -27.63 4.99
CA ARG A 542 17.04 -27.90 6.42
C ARG A 542 18.13 -27.03 7.06
N ALA A 543 19.22 -26.76 6.33
CA ALA A 543 20.27 -25.86 6.81
C ALA A 543 19.76 -24.41 6.93
N MET A 544 18.96 -23.95 5.94
CA MET A 544 18.35 -22.63 5.94
C MET A 544 17.32 -22.46 7.07
N ILE A 545 16.50 -23.48 7.33
CA ILE A 545 15.54 -23.46 8.46
C ILE A 545 16.28 -23.33 9.80
N ARG A 546 17.39 -24.08 10.00
CA ARG A 546 18.20 -23.95 11.23
C ARG A 546 18.80 -22.55 11.38
N MET A 547 19.35 -22.00 10.28
CA MET A 547 19.90 -20.64 10.27
C MET A 547 18.83 -19.59 10.62
N MET A 548 17.68 -19.62 9.96
CA MET A 548 16.58 -18.70 10.20
C MET A 548 16.06 -18.80 11.64
N SER A 549 15.86 -20.03 12.15
CA SER A 549 15.41 -20.24 13.53
C SER A 549 16.45 -19.75 14.54
N GLY A 550 17.74 -19.95 14.25
CA GLY A 550 18.83 -19.42 15.08
C GLY A 550 18.88 -17.89 15.09
N LEU A 551 18.68 -17.23 13.95
CA LEU A 551 18.60 -15.77 13.89
C LEU A 551 17.42 -15.25 14.71
N ASN A 552 16.24 -15.83 14.57
CA ASN A 552 15.07 -15.44 15.35
C ASN A 552 15.28 -15.66 16.86
N ALA A 553 15.86 -16.80 17.25
CA ALA A 553 16.13 -17.09 18.66
C ALA A 553 17.16 -16.13 19.29
N ASN A 554 18.25 -15.86 18.57
CA ASN A 554 19.39 -15.13 19.14
C ASN A 554 19.28 -13.60 19.01
N SER A 555 18.57 -13.11 17.98
CA SER A 555 18.52 -11.69 17.65
C SER A 555 17.14 -11.06 17.82
N PHE A 556 16.08 -11.86 17.90
CA PHE A 556 14.68 -11.39 17.98
C PHE A 556 13.89 -12.07 19.11
N GLU A 557 14.55 -12.55 20.15
CA GLU A 557 13.92 -13.11 21.36
C GLU A 557 12.94 -14.28 21.06
N GLY A 558 13.18 -15.02 19.97
CA GLY A 558 12.32 -16.11 19.51
C GLY A 558 11.11 -15.65 18.67
N ARG A 559 10.93 -14.35 18.43
CA ARG A 559 9.89 -13.85 17.54
C ARG A 559 10.22 -14.18 16.09
N ARG A 560 9.20 -14.49 15.29
CA ARG A 560 9.37 -14.85 13.86
C ARG A 560 9.52 -13.61 12.97
N GLU A 561 10.54 -12.78 13.21
CA GLU A 561 10.81 -11.56 12.44
C GLU A 561 11.48 -11.86 11.09
N ILE A 562 12.36 -12.86 11.05
CA ILE A 562 13.03 -13.33 9.84
C ILE A 562 12.38 -14.61 9.38
N THR A 563 11.94 -14.65 8.12
CA THR A 563 11.32 -15.79 7.46
C THR A 563 12.08 -16.18 6.19
N CYS A 564 11.73 -17.30 5.55
CA CYS A 564 12.29 -17.68 4.25
C CYS A 564 12.05 -16.56 3.21
N ASN A 565 10.85 -15.97 3.23
CA ASN A 565 10.47 -14.91 2.29
C ASN A 565 11.25 -13.61 2.50
N SER A 566 11.73 -13.31 3.72
CA SER A 566 12.57 -12.12 3.99
C SER A 566 13.82 -12.07 3.11
N CYS A 567 14.37 -13.23 2.76
CA CYS A 567 15.57 -13.35 1.93
C CYS A 567 15.25 -13.77 0.48
N HIS A 568 14.31 -14.70 0.28
CA HIS A 568 14.10 -15.34 -1.02
C HIS A 568 13.10 -14.63 -1.94
N ARG A 569 12.05 -13.99 -1.38
CA ARG A 569 11.07 -13.17 -2.12
C ARG A 569 10.51 -13.85 -3.38
N GLY A 570 10.16 -15.13 -3.28
CA GLY A 570 9.64 -15.92 -4.40
C GLY A 570 10.72 -16.48 -5.36
N THR A 571 12.00 -16.42 -5.01
CA THR A 571 13.09 -16.93 -5.85
C THR A 571 13.95 -17.96 -5.15
N ARG A 572 14.50 -18.95 -5.91
CA ARG A 572 15.36 -20.00 -5.36
C ARG A 572 16.66 -19.48 -4.73
N LYS A 573 17.17 -18.35 -5.19
CA LYS A 573 18.31 -17.66 -4.59
C LYS A 573 17.82 -16.41 -3.87
N PRO A 574 18.31 -16.13 -2.66
CA PRO A 574 18.01 -14.87 -1.98
C PRO A 574 18.37 -13.66 -2.86
N ALA A 575 17.56 -12.62 -2.82
CA ALA A 575 17.88 -11.34 -3.44
C ALA A 575 19.03 -10.70 -2.66
N ALA A 576 20.24 -10.78 -3.20
CA ALA A 576 21.44 -10.29 -2.54
C ALA A 576 21.82 -8.85 -2.94
N THR A 577 21.16 -8.30 -3.97
CA THR A 577 21.48 -6.98 -4.51
C THR A 577 20.25 -6.09 -4.39
N PRO A 578 20.37 -4.86 -3.85
CA PRO A 578 19.29 -3.88 -3.87
C PRO A 578 18.86 -3.60 -5.30
N MET A 579 17.58 -3.31 -5.49
CA MET A 579 17.07 -2.85 -6.80
C MET A 579 17.15 -1.33 -6.86
N VAL A 580 17.53 -0.81 -8.01
CA VAL A 580 17.37 0.61 -8.33
C VAL A 580 15.88 0.82 -8.63
N GLU A 581 15.25 1.76 -7.93
CA GLU A 581 13.87 2.14 -8.22
C GLU A 581 13.82 2.79 -9.61
N THR A 582 13.26 2.07 -10.57
CA THR A 582 12.95 2.60 -11.90
C THR A 582 11.45 2.90 -11.94
N GLU A 583 11.04 3.86 -12.75
CA GLU A 583 9.62 4.19 -12.97
C GLU A 583 8.81 3.00 -13.55
N VAL A 584 9.48 1.94 -13.98
CA VAL A 584 8.89 0.67 -14.41
C VAL A 584 9.58 -0.45 -13.63
N PRO A 585 8.90 -1.11 -12.69
CA PRO A 585 9.46 -2.29 -12.04
C PRO A 585 9.75 -3.36 -13.11
N PRO A 586 10.90 -4.04 -13.04
CA PRO A 586 11.15 -5.18 -13.92
C PRO A 586 10.06 -6.21 -13.72
N ASN A 587 9.53 -6.77 -14.80
CA ASN A 587 8.49 -7.78 -14.77
C ASN A 587 8.93 -8.97 -13.90
N PRO A 588 8.34 -9.20 -12.70
CA PRO A 588 8.75 -10.31 -11.84
C PRO A 588 8.52 -11.68 -12.48
N GLY A 589 7.68 -11.77 -13.52
CA GLY A 589 7.46 -12.99 -14.29
C GLY A 589 8.60 -13.37 -15.25
N ALA A 590 9.52 -12.45 -15.57
CA ALA A 590 10.66 -12.76 -16.43
C ALA A 590 11.75 -13.59 -15.72
N ALA A 591 11.72 -13.67 -14.40
CA ALA A 591 12.71 -14.42 -13.60
C ALA A 591 12.46 -15.94 -13.50
N HIS A 592 11.36 -16.46 -14.05
CA HIS A 592 10.92 -17.85 -13.88
C HIS A 592 10.79 -18.67 -15.16
N SER A 593 11.32 -18.19 -16.28
CA SER A 593 11.47 -19.05 -17.44
C SER A 593 12.47 -20.17 -17.09
N GLU A 594 12.09 -21.44 -17.32
CA GLU A 594 13.06 -22.53 -17.46
C GLU A 594 14.22 -22.05 -18.35
N PRO A 595 15.42 -22.65 -18.29
CA PRO A 595 16.52 -22.24 -19.16
C PRO A 595 16.04 -22.35 -20.61
N GLN A 596 15.45 -21.26 -21.11
CA GLN A 596 15.07 -21.13 -22.49
C GLN A 596 16.41 -21.14 -23.28
N THR A 597 16.50 -21.87 -24.34
CA THR A 597 17.59 -21.73 -25.25
C THR A 597 17.48 -20.33 -25.87
N LEU A 598 18.59 -19.58 -25.82
CA LEU A 598 18.66 -18.26 -26.45
C LEU A 598 18.17 -18.37 -27.91
N PRO A 599 17.41 -17.41 -28.41
CA PRO A 599 16.95 -17.38 -29.77
C PRO A 599 18.14 -17.60 -30.73
N ALA A 600 17.99 -18.50 -31.68
CA ALA A 600 19.08 -18.88 -32.63
C ALA A 600 19.59 -17.70 -33.47
N ASN A 601 18.87 -16.58 -33.48
CA ASN A 601 19.13 -15.40 -34.29
C ASN A 601 19.67 -14.21 -33.48
N LEU A 602 20.07 -14.40 -32.20
CA LEU A 602 20.68 -13.31 -31.44
C LEU A 602 22.04 -12.93 -32.02
N PRO A 603 22.33 -11.64 -32.20
CA PRO A 603 23.67 -11.19 -32.56
C PRO A 603 24.71 -11.65 -31.53
N THR A 604 25.90 -11.95 -31.98
CA THR A 604 27.04 -12.27 -31.10
C THR A 604 27.48 -11.04 -30.31
N VAL A 605 28.21 -11.25 -29.21
CA VAL A 605 28.81 -10.16 -28.41
C VAL A 605 29.61 -9.19 -29.29
N SER A 606 30.40 -9.73 -30.23
CA SER A 606 31.23 -8.92 -31.12
C SER A 606 30.39 -8.10 -32.12
N GLU A 607 29.34 -8.69 -32.67
CA GLU A 607 28.44 -7.99 -33.58
C GLU A 607 27.68 -6.84 -32.86
N LEU A 608 27.23 -7.05 -31.63
CA LEU A 608 26.56 -6.02 -30.86
C LEU A 608 27.48 -4.84 -30.54
N ILE A 609 28.71 -5.11 -30.10
CA ILE A 609 29.69 -4.07 -29.81
C ILE A 609 30.09 -3.33 -31.07
N GLU A 610 30.33 -4.04 -32.19
CA GLU A 610 30.64 -3.41 -33.47
C GLU A 610 29.48 -2.54 -33.96
N HIS A 611 28.23 -3.01 -33.84
CA HIS A 611 27.04 -2.23 -34.19
C HIS A 611 26.95 -0.96 -33.36
N TYR A 612 27.24 -1.04 -32.06
CA TYR A 612 27.29 0.11 -31.19
C TYR A 612 28.38 1.11 -31.58
N ILE A 613 29.60 0.62 -31.86
CA ILE A 613 30.72 1.46 -32.33
C ILE A 613 30.36 2.16 -33.64
N GLN A 614 29.76 1.48 -34.59
CA GLN A 614 29.30 2.07 -35.85
C GLN A 614 28.21 3.12 -35.64
N ALA A 615 27.24 2.83 -34.74
CA ALA A 615 26.16 3.75 -34.36
C ALA A 615 26.69 5.04 -33.73
N LEU A 616 27.82 4.97 -33.02
CA LEU A 616 28.50 6.15 -32.46
C LEU A 616 29.29 6.96 -33.47
N GLY A 617 29.51 6.50 -34.70
CA GLY A 617 30.31 7.18 -35.74
C GLY A 617 31.56 6.43 -36.19
N GLY A 618 31.76 5.21 -35.63
CA GLY A 618 32.85 4.31 -35.97
C GLY A 618 34.13 4.52 -35.15
N SER A 619 35.00 3.49 -35.12
CA SER A 619 36.20 3.48 -34.27
C SER A 619 37.16 4.66 -34.57
N ALA A 620 37.35 4.98 -35.85
CA ALA A 620 38.24 6.06 -36.26
C ALA A 620 37.76 7.47 -35.81
N ALA A 621 36.47 7.68 -35.64
CA ALA A 621 35.94 8.93 -35.10
C ALA A 621 36.12 8.98 -33.58
N ILE A 622 35.85 7.89 -32.88
CA ILE A 622 36.00 7.77 -31.43
C ILE A 622 37.43 7.94 -30.99
N GLU A 623 38.41 7.29 -31.68
CA GLU A 623 39.86 7.38 -31.39
C GLU A 623 40.43 8.80 -31.50
N LYS A 624 39.82 9.66 -32.31
CA LYS A 624 40.27 11.07 -32.47
C LYS A 624 39.91 11.96 -31.30
N ILE A 625 39.04 11.51 -30.41
CA ILE A 625 38.61 12.33 -29.27
C ILE A 625 39.72 12.31 -28.22
N SER A 626 40.32 13.46 -27.96
CA SER A 626 41.34 13.65 -26.93
C SER A 626 40.84 14.33 -25.64
N SER A 627 39.75 15.08 -25.78
CA SER A 627 39.12 15.77 -24.65
C SER A 627 37.65 16.06 -24.96
N ARG A 628 36.85 16.23 -23.89
CA ARG A 628 35.46 16.66 -23.99
C ARG A 628 35.13 17.57 -22.82
N VAL A 629 34.41 18.65 -23.08
CA VAL A 629 33.83 19.55 -22.08
C VAL A 629 32.34 19.61 -22.33
N GLU A 630 31.59 19.28 -21.30
CA GLU A 630 30.13 19.26 -21.31
C GLU A 630 29.66 20.30 -20.29
N THR A 631 28.69 21.15 -20.68
CA THR A 631 28.11 22.18 -19.80
C THR A 631 26.60 22.14 -19.92
N GLY A 632 25.92 22.25 -18.78
CA GLY A 632 24.47 22.16 -18.76
C GLY A 632 23.93 22.29 -17.34
N THR A 633 22.84 21.57 -17.09
CA THR A 633 22.18 21.53 -15.78
C THR A 633 22.06 20.09 -15.25
N ALA A 634 22.04 19.95 -13.93
CA ALA A 634 21.74 18.69 -13.27
C ALA A 634 20.57 18.88 -12.31
N ASN A 635 19.61 17.95 -12.35
CA ASN A 635 18.57 17.83 -11.33
C ASN A 635 19.04 16.83 -10.26
N LEU A 636 19.32 17.30 -9.06
CA LEU A 636 19.77 16.52 -7.93
C LEU A 636 18.63 16.42 -6.92
N ASN A 637 17.89 15.31 -6.91
CA ASN A 637 16.75 15.09 -6.01
C ASN A 637 15.73 16.27 -6.01
N GLY A 638 15.40 16.78 -7.20
CA GLY A 638 14.43 17.86 -7.38
C GLY A 638 15.02 19.27 -7.39
N GLN A 639 16.31 19.47 -7.11
CA GLN A 639 16.99 20.75 -7.19
C GLN A 639 17.80 20.84 -8.48
N THR A 640 17.53 21.83 -9.34
CA THR A 640 18.29 22.08 -10.56
C THR A 640 19.48 22.98 -10.25
N VAL A 641 20.68 22.56 -10.69
CA VAL A 641 21.95 23.22 -10.49
C VAL A 641 22.74 23.25 -11.82
N GLY A 642 23.64 24.23 -12.00
CA GLY A 642 24.58 24.23 -13.13
C GLY A 642 25.58 23.09 -12.98
N THR A 643 26.00 22.50 -14.12
CA THR A 643 27.02 21.43 -14.12
C THR A 643 28.03 21.61 -15.24
N GLU A 644 29.26 21.24 -14.96
CA GLU A 644 30.36 21.15 -15.95
C GLU A 644 31.04 19.79 -15.81
N ILE A 645 31.34 19.15 -16.95
CA ILE A 645 32.09 17.87 -16.96
C ILE A 645 33.30 18.08 -17.87
N PHE A 646 34.47 17.79 -17.35
CA PHE A 646 35.75 17.87 -18.07
C PHE A 646 36.31 16.47 -18.19
N THR A 647 36.48 15.96 -19.41
CA THR A 647 37.04 14.62 -19.62
C THR A 647 38.22 14.72 -20.59
N GLN A 648 39.34 14.03 -20.28
CA GLN A 648 40.56 14.05 -21.08
C GLN A 648 41.25 12.69 -21.05
N VAL A 649 41.71 12.22 -22.24
CA VAL A 649 42.52 10.99 -22.29
C VAL A 649 43.85 11.17 -21.54
N PRO A 650 44.42 10.08 -20.95
CA PRO A 650 43.89 8.73 -20.88
C PRO A 650 42.96 8.49 -19.76
N GLU A 651 41.92 8.75 -19.44
CA GLU A 651 41.01 8.46 -18.29
C GLU A 651 41.04 9.52 -17.17
N LYS A 652 41.00 10.79 -17.54
CA LYS A 652 40.80 11.85 -16.54
C LYS A 652 39.41 12.46 -16.67
N GLN A 653 38.73 12.64 -15.54
CA GLN A 653 37.43 13.31 -15.53
C GLN A 653 37.23 14.13 -14.25
N THR A 654 36.61 15.27 -14.39
CA THR A 654 36.12 16.10 -13.28
C THR A 654 34.68 16.49 -13.55
N PHE A 655 33.88 16.21 -12.58
CA PHE A 655 32.47 16.56 -12.52
C PHE A 655 32.30 17.72 -11.55
N VAL A 656 31.63 18.80 -11.94
CA VAL A 656 31.36 19.96 -11.09
C VAL A 656 29.87 20.26 -11.06
N HIS A 657 29.28 20.33 -9.87
CA HIS A 657 27.94 20.85 -9.65
C HIS A 657 28.01 22.16 -8.87
N HIS A 658 27.43 23.22 -9.40
CA HIS A 658 27.42 24.55 -8.80
C HIS A 658 26.25 24.69 -7.83
N LEU A 659 26.51 24.43 -6.54
CA LEU A 659 25.50 24.54 -5.49
C LEU A 659 25.51 25.93 -4.84
N ALA A 660 24.40 26.37 -4.26
CA ALA A 660 24.30 27.68 -3.58
C ALA A 660 25.31 27.86 -2.43
N GLY A 661 25.79 26.76 -1.83
CA GLY A 661 26.79 26.75 -0.76
C GLY A 661 28.24 26.52 -1.23
N GLY A 662 28.51 26.57 -2.55
CA GLY A 662 29.79 26.28 -3.17
C GLY A 662 29.82 24.94 -3.91
N ASP A 663 30.81 24.73 -4.73
CA ASP A 663 30.89 23.64 -5.68
C ASP A 663 30.99 22.25 -4.99
N ARG A 664 30.32 21.29 -5.58
CA ARG A 664 30.54 19.86 -5.33
C ARG A 664 31.31 19.31 -6.54
N THR A 665 32.47 18.72 -6.28
CA THR A 665 33.29 18.13 -7.32
C THR A 665 33.55 16.64 -7.10
N ALA A 666 33.66 15.91 -8.21
CA ALA A 666 34.10 14.53 -8.23
C ALA A 666 35.15 14.40 -9.33
N THR A 667 36.38 14.08 -8.97
CA THR A 667 37.54 14.05 -9.90
C THR A 667 38.19 12.68 -9.88
N TYR A 668 38.52 12.17 -11.06
CA TYR A 668 39.40 11.02 -11.29
C TYR A 668 40.56 11.46 -12.18
N ASP A 669 41.82 11.30 -11.70
CA ASP A 669 43.01 11.79 -12.40
C ASP A 669 43.67 10.75 -13.31
N GLY A 670 43.00 9.60 -13.54
CA GLY A 670 43.56 8.45 -14.22
C GLY A 670 44.15 7.39 -13.27
N ARG A 671 44.21 7.67 -11.96
CA ARG A 671 44.82 6.79 -10.96
C ARG A 671 44.04 6.77 -9.64
N ILE A 672 43.71 7.92 -9.14
CA ILE A 672 43.04 8.13 -7.84
C ILE A 672 41.81 9.00 -8.08
N GLY A 673 40.73 8.72 -7.39
CA GLY A 673 39.49 9.50 -7.39
C GLY A 673 39.26 10.18 -6.07
N TRP A 674 38.66 11.37 -6.08
CA TRP A 674 38.21 12.08 -4.88
C TRP A 674 36.97 12.90 -5.11
N SER A 675 36.17 13.06 -4.06
CA SER A 675 35.01 13.92 -4.04
C SER A 675 35.21 15.02 -3.00
N SER A 676 34.77 16.22 -3.37
CA SER A 676 34.84 17.40 -2.51
C SER A 676 33.49 18.12 -2.51
N VAL A 677 33.14 18.66 -1.38
CA VAL A 677 31.97 19.54 -1.22
C VAL A 677 32.42 20.72 -0.41
N ALA A 678 32.11 21.94 -0.81
CA ALA A 678 32.50 23.15 -0.11
C ALA A 678 32.21 23.07 1.41
N GLY A 679 33.19 23.42 2.22
CA GLY A 679 33.10 23.37 3.68
C GLY A 679 33.16 21.96 4.30
N ARG A 680 33.51 20.91 3.53
CA ARG A 680 33.72 19.53 4.02
C ARG A 680 35.09 19.01 3.61
N PRO A 681 35.69 18.11 4.40
CA PRO A 681 36.95 17.47 3.99
C PRO A 681 36.81 16.70 2.69
N THR A 682 37.79 16.79 1.81
CA THR A 682 37.92 16.01 0.59
C THR A 682 38.00 14.52 0.93
N ARG A 683 37.15 13.70 0.29
CA ARG A 683 37.10 12.24 0.48
C ARG A 683 37.70 11.54 -0.73
N GLU A 684 38.54 10.56 -0.50
CA GLU A 684 39.05 9.68 -1.54
C GLU A 684 37.96 8.67 -1.96
N MET A 685 37.86 8.37 -3.25
CA MET A 685 36.90 7.40 -3.79
C MET A 685 37.46 5.98 -3.65
N HIS A 686 36.62 5.07 -3.23
CA HIS A 686 36.93 3.65 -3.10
C HIS A 686 35.76 2.79 -3.59
N GLY A 687 36.00 1.50 -3.86
CA GLY A 687 34.97 0.53 -4.22
C GLY A 687 34.18 0.94 -5.46
N ALA A 688 32.88 1.10 -5.33
CA ALA A 688 31.95 1.45 -6.42
C ALA A 688 32.26 2.81 -7.05
N ASP A 689 32.56 3.80 -6.23
CA ASP A 689 32.75 5.19 -6.69
C ASP A 689 33.93 5.30 -7.68
N ILE A 690 35.05 4.63 -7.38
CA ILE A 690 36.23 4.69 -8.24
C ILE A 690 36.07 3.84 -9.52
N GLU A 691 35.38 2.71 -9.45
CA GLU A 691 35.09 1.88 -10.64
C GLU A 691 34.18 2.64 -11.63
N ALA A 692 33.14 3.27 -11.13
CA ALA A 692 32.23 4.09 -11.94
C ALA A 692 32.97 5.32 -12.54
N ALA A 693 33.78 6.01 -11.73
CA ALA A 693 34.56 7.17 -12.17
C ALA A 693 35.55 6.79 -13.28
N ARG A 694 36.20 5.63 -13.20
CA ARG A 694 37.11 5.13 -14.22
C ARG A 694 36.41 4.88 -15.55
N ILE A 695 35.23 4.20 -15.52
CA ILE A 695 34.45 3.95 -16.73
C ILE A 695 33.99 5.27 -17.37
N ALA A 696 33.49 6.20 -16.54
CA ALA A 696 33.01 7.50 -17.03
C ALA A 696 34.16 8.38 -17.60
N ALA A 697 35.38 8.22 -17.09
CA ALA A 697 36.56 8.97 -17.57
C ALA A 697 37.16 8.45 -18.89
N ASP A 698 36.77 7.24 -19.31
CA ASP A 698 37.30 6.67 -20.55
C ASP A 698 36.47 7.13 -21.79
N LEU A 699 36.95 8.16 -22.50
CA LEU A 699 36.31 8.65 -23.71
C LEU A 699 36.27 7.58 -24.85
N HIS A 700 37.12 6.56 -24.76
CA HIS A 700 37.18 5.45 -25.70
C HIS A 700 36.52 4.17 -25.17
N PHE A 701 35.73 4.27 -24.07
CA PHE A 701 35.10 3.14 -23.45
C PHE A 701 34.34 2.22 -24.41
N PRO A 702 33.62 2.70 -25.45
CA PRO A 702 33.00 1.81 -26.45
C PRO A 702 33.97 0.85 -27.10
N LEU A 703 35.25 1.25 -27.33
CA LEU A 703 36.32 0.43 -27.89
C LEU A 703 36.94 -0.52 -26.83
N HIS A 704 36.78 -0.19 -25.53
CA HIS A 704 37.42 -0.90 -24.44
C HIS A 704 36.44 -1.81 -23.64
N ILE A 705 35.19 -1.95 -24.06
CA ILE A 705 34.18 -2.76 -23.35
C ILE A 705 34.68 -4.20 -23.10
N GLN A 706 35.24 -4.86 -24.13
CA GLN A 706 35.73 -6.23 -23.99
C GLN A 706 36.99 -6.35 -23.11
N GLN A 707 37.81 -5.31 -23.06
CA GLN A 707 38.98 -5.28 -22.16
C GLN A 707 38.56 -5.05 -20.71
N THR A 708 37.59 -4.19 -20.51
CA THR A 708 37.05 -3.85 -19.17
C THR A 708 36.26 -5.01 -18.60
N PHE A 709 35.51 -5.73 -19.43
CA PHE A 709 34.71 -6.90 -19.08
C PHE A 709 35.11 -8.12 -19.90
N PRO A 710 36.14 -8.89 -19.46
CA PRO A 710 36.67 -10.01 -20.25
C PRO A 710 35.68 -11.15 -20.47
N GLU A 711 34.72 -11.31 -19.58
CA GLU A 711 33.65 -12.31 -19.67
C GLU A 711 32.32 -11.63 -20.03
N LEU A 712 32.06 -11.46 -21.34
CA LEU A 712 30.81 -10.94 -21.87
C LEU A 712 29.97 -12.05 -22.46
N ARG A 713 28.66 -11.99 -22.23
CA ARG A 713 27.70 -12.87 -22.90
C ARG A 713 26.43 -12.12 -23.26
N ALA A 714 25.77 -12.53 -24.33
CA ALA A 714 24.44 -12.06 -24.66
C ALA A 714 23.40 -12.72 -23.76
N GLU A 715 22.39 -11.96 -23.36
CA GLU A 715 21.20 -12.45 -22.67
C GLU A 715 19.94 -12.19 -23.50
N TYR A 716 18.78 -12.56 -22.96
CA TYR A 716 17.50 -12.32 -23.63
C TYR A 716 17.30 -10.82 -23.88
N PRO A 717 16.75 -10.45 -25.06
CA PRO A 717 16.31 -9.08 -25.28
C PRO A 717 15.32 -8.63 -24.21
N GLU A 718 15.49 -7.40 -23.75
CA GLU A 718 14.60 -6.77 -22.77
C GLU A 718 14.05 -5.46 -23.35
N LYS A 719 12.89 -5.01 -22.84
CA LYS A 719 12.32 -3.71 -23.21
C LYS A 719 12.72 -2.62 -22.24
N ILE A 720 13.09 -1.45 -22.77
CA ILE A 720 13.19 -0.21 -22.02
C ILE A 720 12.12 0.75 -22.56
N GLY A 721 11.06 0.94 -21.77
CA GLY A 721 9.86 1.64 -22.25
C GLY A 721 9.20 0.84 -23.39
N ASP A 722 9.05 1.48 -24.56
CA ASP A 722 8.48 0.89 -25.78
C ASP A 722 9.56 0.34 -26.76
N ARG A 723 10.84 0.43 -26.39
CA ARG A 723 11.97 0.05 -27.27
C ARG A 723 12.52 -1.32 -26.92
N GLU A 724 12.69 -2.17 -27.92
CA GLU A 724 13.38 -3.46 -27.81
C GLU A 724 14.90 -3.22 -27.70
N THR A 725 15.57 -3.95 -26.81
CA THR A 725 17.01 -3.85 -26.63
C THR A 725 17.68 -5.21 -26.65
N TYR A 726 18.87 -5.29 -27.21
CA TYR A 726 19.80 -6.40 -27.01
C TYR A 726 20.56 -6.20 -25.69
N VAL A 727 20.71 -7.28 -24.94
CA VAL A 727 21.33 -7.22 -23.60
C VAL A 727 22.65 -7.98 -23.61
N LEU A 728 23.73 -7.29 -23.18
CA LEU A 728 24.99 -7.92 -22.84
C LEU A 728 25.23 -7.86 -21.33
N VAL A 729 25.73 -8.96 -20.76
CA VAL A 729 26.16 -8.98 -19.35
C VAL A 729 27.66 -9.20 -19.25
N GLY A 730 28.31 -8.34 -18.48
CA GLY A 730 29.70 -8.47 -18.10
C GLY A 730 29.83 -9.19 -16.75
N ILE A 731 30.53 -10.32 -16.76
CA ILE A 731 30.71 -11.18 -15.59
C ILE A 731 32.18 -11.16 -15.18
N ARG A 732 32.42 -11.15 -13.87
CA ARG A 732 33.74 -11.30 -13.29
C ARG A 732 33.68 -12.21 -12.07
N LYS A 733 34.48 -13.26 -12.02
CA LYS A 733 34.51 -14.25 -10.93
C LYS A 733 33.11 -14.81 -10.57
N SER A 734 32.32 -15.13 -11.61
CA SER A 734 30.94 -15.65 -11.50
C SER A 734 29.92 -14.65 -10.90
N GLN A 735 30.24 -13.38 -10.82
CA GLN A 735 29.35 -12.31 -10.37
C GLN A 735 29.05 -11.35 -11.51
N LEU A 736 27.77 -10.92 -11.60
CA LEU A 736 27.36 -9.88 -12.53
C LEU A 736 28.02 -8.55 -12.15
N ARG A 737 28.62 -7.85 -13.12
CA ARG A 737 29.32 -6.58 -12.93
C ARG A 737 28.73 -5.44 -13.73
N ALA A 738 28.19 -5.75 -14.90
CA ALA A 738 27.52 -4.79 -15.76
C ALA A 738 26.44 -5.46 -16.60
N LYS A 739 25.40 -4.68 -16.93
CA LYS A 739 24.44 -4.99 -17.99
C LYS A 739 24.40 -3.82 -18.94
N PHE A 740 24.48 -4.11 -20.23
CA PHE A 740 24.41 -3.14 -21.31
C PHE A 740 23.15 -3.39 -22.12
N TYR A 741 22.37 -2.34 -22.37
CA TYR A 741 21.13 -2.42 -23.12
C TYR A 741 21.26 -1.59 -24.40
N PHE A 742 21.45 -2.25 -25.54
CA PHE A 742 21.59 -1.62 -26.84
C PHE A 742 20.26 -1.60 -27.58
N ASP A 743 19.84 -0.46 -28.02
CA ASP A 743 18.63 -0.33 -28.84
C ASP A 743 18.73 -1.16 -30.13
N GLU A 744 17.76 -2.00 -30.41
CA GLU A 744 17.77 -2.91 -31.56
C GLU A 744 17.84 -2.16 -32.90
N GLN A 745 17.19 -1.00 -32.99
CA GLN A 745 17.07 -0.25 -34.26
C GLN A 745 18.26 0.64 -34.51
N SER A 746 18.72 1.40 -33.52
CA SER A 746 19.80 2.37 -33.68
C SER A 746 21.18 1.82 -33.33
N GLY A 747 21.27 0.72 -32.60
CA GLY A 747 22.52 0.21 -32.04
C GLY A 747 23.10 1.00 -30.87
N LEU A 748 22.49 2.12 -30.47
CA LEU A 748 22.98 2.98 -29.40
C LEU A 748 22.72 2.38 -28.02
N LEU A 749 23.60 2.65 -27.08
CA LEU A 749 23.45 2.23 -25.66
C LEU A 749 22.36 3.06 -25.00
N MET A 750 21.30 2.43 -24.56
CA MET A 750 20.19 3.09 -23.84
C MET A 750 20.38 3.07 -22.33
N ARG A 751 20.93 1.98 -21.81
CA ARG A 751 21.14 1.79 -20.36
C ARG A 751 22.41 1.00 -20.09
N LEU A 752 23.09 1.39 -19.03
CA LEU A 752 24.19 0.67 -18.42
C LEU A 752 23.88 0.49 -16.94
N GLU A 753 23.80 -0.75 -16.48
CA GLU A 753 23.76 -1.06 -15.05
C GLU A 753 25.14 -1.55 -14.61
N LEU A 754 25.66 -0.93 -13.57
CA LEU A 754 26.93 -1.29 -12.94
C LEU A 754 26.67 -1.87 -11.56
N TYR A 755 27.40 -2.91 -11.20
CA TYR A 755 27.30 -3.58 -9.91
C TYR A 755 28.65 -3.55 -9.22
N ALA A 756 28.75 -2.80 -8.13
CA ALA A 756 29.98 -2.64 -7.38
C ALA A 756 29.97 -3.48 -6.10
N GLU A 757 31.14 -3.99 -5.70
CA GLU A 757 31.27 -4.73 -4.45
C GLU A 757 31.28 -3.78 -3.26
N SER A 758 30.49 -4.11 -2.24
CA SER A 758 30.54 -3.56 -0.90
C SER A 758 30.76 -4.67 0.13
N PRO A 759 31.16 -4.37 1.36
CA PRO A 759 31.27 -5.38 2.43
C PRO A 759 29.96 -6.13 2.73
N LEU A 760 28.82 -5.57 2.32
CA LEU A 760 27.48 -6.14 2.55
C LEU A 760 26.87 -6.79 1.30
N GLY A 761 27.48 -6.64 0.11
CA GLY A 761 26.97 -7.19 -1.13
C GLY A 761 27.19 -6.27 -2.33
N LEU A 762 26.54 -6.58 -3.44
CA LEU A 762 26.62 -5.76 -4.66
C LEU A 762 25.70 -4.55 -4.55
N ASP A 763 26.22 -3.38 -4.88
CA ASP A 763 25.52 -2.10 -4.92
C ASP A 763 25.29 -1.69 -6.38
N PRO A 764 24.03 -1.60 -6.85
CA PRO A 764 23.72 -1.28 -8.24
C PRO A 764 23.67 0.22 -8.49
N ALA A 765 24.17 0.63 -9.67
CA ALA A 765 23.95 1.94 -10.25
C ALA A 765 23.43 1.78 -11.66
N GLN A 766 22.36 2.47 -12.01
CA GLN A 766 21.78 2.49 -13.36
C GLN A 766 22.06 3.83 -14.01
N ILE A 767 22.50 3.81 -15.25
CA ILE A 767 22.79 4.98 -16.06
C ILE A 767 21.98 4.86 -17.36
N ASP A 768 21.01 5.72 -17.54
CA ASP A 768 20.19 5.81 -18.75
C ASP A 768 20.70 6.92 -19.67
N PHE A 769 20.86 6.63 -20.96
CA PHE A 769 21.36 7.54 -21.97
C PHE A 769 20.24 7.91 -22.95
N ALA A 770 20.08 9.18 -23.24
CA ALA A 770 19.05 9.67 -24.15
C ALA A 770 19.52 10.94 -24.87
N ASP A 771 18.73 11.38 -25.86
CA ASP A 771 18.99 12.62 -26.62
C ASP A 771 20.39 12.62 -27.25
N TYR A 772 20.70 11.57 -28.01
CA TYR A 772 21.96 11.46 -28.77
C TYR A 772 22.01 12.47 -29.87
N ARG A 773 23.12 13.24 -29.94
CA ARG A 773 23.37 14.25 -30.95
C ARG A 773 24.78 14.08 -31.54
N ASP A 774 24.93 14.42 -32.81
CA ASP A 774 26.24 14.45 -33.46
C ASP A 774 27.11 15.62 -32.96
N VAL A 775 28.30 15.28 -32.47
CA VAL A 775 29.34 16.24 -32.11
C VAL A 775 30.62 15.81 -32.76
N ASP A 776 31.09 16.55 -33.76
CA ASP A 776 32.30 16.28 -34.54
C ASP A 776 32.36 14.86 -35.13
N GLY A 777 31.19 14.30 -35.53
CA GLY A 777 31.07 12.99 -36.14
C GLY A 777 30.94 11.83 -35.14
N VAL A 778 30.73 12.12 -33.86
CA VAL A 778 30.45 11.12 -32.82
C VAL A 778 29.11 11.41 -32.15
N GLN A 779 28.28 10.38 -32.03
CA GLN A 779 27.00 10.48 -31.29
C GLN A 779 27.26 10.57 -29.78
N VAL A 780 26.86 11.67 -29.14
CA VAL A 780 27.01 11.93 -27.71
C VAL A 780 25.64 12.06 -27.07
N PRO A 781 25.35 11.36 -25.94
CA PRO A 781 24.09 11.55 -25.23
C PRO A 781 24.08 12.91 -24.51
N PHE A 782 23.08 13.73 -24.78
CA PHE A 782 22.89 15.05 -24.13
C PHE A 782 22.02 14.94 -22.87
N ARG A 783 21.45 13.78 -22.63
CA ARG A 783 20.71 13.51 -21.39
C ARG A 783 21.18 12.22 -20.76
N VAL A 784 21.64 12.32 -19.54
CA VAL A 784 22.10 11.16 -18.75
C VAL A 784 21.35 11.15 -17.40
N THR A 785 20.68 10.04 -17.10
CA THR A 785 20.04 9.84 -15.80
C THR A 785 20.82 8.79 -15.01
N ILE A 786 21.30 9.15 -13.84
CA ILE A 786 22.03 8.26 -12.94
C ILE A 786 21.13 7.97 -11.74
N SER A 787 20.77 6.70 -11.56
CA SER A 787 19.91 6.24 -10.47
C SER A 787 20.66 5.21 -9.62
N GLN A 788 20.55 5.38 -8.31
CA GLN A 788 21.06 4.47 -7.28
C GLN A 788 19.94 4.22 -6.27
N PRO A 789 20.01 3.16 -5.43
CA PRO A 789 19.00 2.96 -4.40
C PRO A 789 18.82 4.22 -3.53
N GLY A 790 17.62 4.81 -3.56
CA GLY A 790 17.27 6.00 -2.80
C GLY A 790 17.77 7.35 -3.35
N SER A 791 18.37 7.41 -4.54
CA SER A 791 18.77 8.67 -5.17
C SER A 791 18.74 8.60 -6.69
N SER A 792 18.39 9.73 -7.32
CA SER A 792 18.44 9.89 -8.77
C SER A 792 18.93 11.29 -9.13
N SER A 793 19.72 11.39 -10.19
CA SER A 793 20.15 12.66 -10.78
C SER A 793 19.96 12.63 -12.29
N ILE A 794 19.47 13.73 -12.85
CA ILE A 794 19.31 13.90 -14.31
C ILE A 794 20.25 15.02 -14.74
N ILE A 795 21.13 14.71 -15.67
CA ILE A 795 22.04 15.67 -16.29
C ILE A 795 21.47 15.95 -17.66
N GLN A 796 21.35 17.23 -18.01
CA GLN A 796 20.96 17.70 -19.32
C GLN A 796 22.03 18.64 -19.83
N ASP A 797 22.82 18.19 -20.82
CA ASP A 797 23.82 19.00 -21.47
C ASP A 797 23.20 20.00 -22.45
N GLU A 798 23.71 21.22 -22.42
CA GLU A 798 23.31 22.29 -23.31
C GLU A 798 24.36 22.48 -24.41
N ASP A 799 25.64 22.34 -24.06
CA ASP A 799 26.78 22.48 -24.96
C ASP A 799 27.82 21.37 -24.69
N VAL A 800 28.30 20.74 -25.76
CA VAL A 800 29.33 19.70 -25.74
C VAL A 800 30.38 20.04 -26.76
N ARG A 801 31.65 20.21 -26.31
CA ARG A 801 32.78 20.52 -27.15
C ARG A 801 33.87 19.46 -27.03
N GLN A 802 34.39 19.02 -28.16
CA GLN A 802 35.45 18.00 -28.21
C GLN A 802 36.78 18.59 -28.66
N ASN A 803 37.86 17.90 -28.32
CA ASN A 803 39.22 18.21 -28.76
C ASN A 803 39.70 19.62 -28.43
N ILE A 804 39.22 20.19 -27.33
CA ILE A 804 39.63 21.47 -26.81
C ILE A 804 40.60 21.33 -25.63
N PRO A 805 41.61 22.24 -25.50
CA PRO A 805 42.54 22.19 -24.38
C PRO A 805 41.79 22.35 -23.02
N ILE A 806 42.09 21.47 -22.07
CA ILE A 806 41.58 21.54 -20.71
C ILE A 806 42.75 21.85 -19.79
N ASP A 807 42.59 22.82 -18.88
CA ASP A 807 43.61 23.16 -17.88
C ASP A 807 43.82 21.97 -16.95
N ALA A 808 45.08 21.54 -16.81
CA ALA A 808 45.46 20.39 -15.97
C ALA A 808 45.05 20.55 -14.48
N THR A 809 44.89 21.79 -14.03
CA THR A 809 44.40 22.08 -12.66
C THR A 809 42.99 21.59 -12.41
N LYS A 810 42.18 21.42 -13.44
CA LYS A 810 40.81 20.86 -13.34
C LYS A 810 40.82 19.43 -12.81
N PHE A 811 41.90 18.67 -13.03
CA PHE A 811 42.07 17.28 -12.57
C PHE A 811 42.96 17.17 -11.33
N ALA A 812 43.39 18.29 -10.73
CA ALA A 812 44.20 18.27 -9.52
C ALA A 812 43.35 18.01 -8.26
N LYS A 813 43.93 17.33 -7.28
CA LYS A 813 43.29 17.19 -5.98
C LYS A 813 43.03 18.57 -5.37
N PRO A 814 41.83 18.89 -4.90
CA PRO A 814 41.56 20.16 -4.24
C PRO A 814 42.51 20.32 -3.03
N LEU A 815 43.14 21.48 -2.91
CA LEU A 815 43.94 21.80 -1.73
C LEU A 815 43.00 21.78 -0.53
N SER A 816 43.29 20.97 0.47
CA SER A 816 42.60 21.04 1.75
C SER A 816 42.84 22.43 2.32
N ASP A 817 41.82 23.23 2.55
CA ASP A 817 41.90 24.43 3.37
C ASP A 817 42.27 23.96 4.80
N ASN A 818 43.58 23.82 5.06
CA ASN A 818 44.11 23.70 6.39
C ASN A 818 43.98 25.08 7.05
N THR A 819 42.82 25.39 7.58
CA THR A 819 42.79 26.32 8.72
C THR A 819 43.24 25.55 9.95
N GLU A 820 44.55 25.37 10.12
CA GLU A 820 45.17 25.24 11.42
C GLU A 820 44.88 26.53 12.19
N GLY A 821 44.05 26.45 13.19
CA GLY A 821 43.83 27.60 14.06
C GLY A 821 42.73 27.41 15.07
N ALA A 822 43.04 26.75 16.14
CA ALA A 822 42.57 26.93 17.51
C ALA A 822 42.25 25.59 18.19
N ALA A 823 43.26 25.10 18.86
CA ALA A 823 43.10 24.12 19.94
C ALA A 823 42.10 24.67 20.96
N ARG A 824 40.96 24.03 21.12
CA ARG A 824 40.11 24.19 22.31
C ARG A 824 40.73 23.38 23.45
N PRO A 825 40.88 23.94 24.66
CA PRO A 825 41.38 23.19 25.80
C PRO A 825 40.39 22.09 26.21
N GLU A 826 40.91 20.91 26.45
CA GLU A 826 40.24 19.80 27.09
C GLU A 826 39.63 20.23 28.42
N GLN A 827 38.33 20.26 28.54
CA GLN A 827 37.64 20.24 29.82
C GLN A 827 37.40 18.78 30.22
N SER A 828 38.21 18.32 31.13
CA SER A 828 38.03 17.07 31.85
C SER A 828 36.72 17.13 32.66
N SER A 829 35.69 16.43 32.23
CA SER A 829 34.52 16.16 33.06
C SER A 829 34.72 14.87 33.84
N GLN A 830 35.15 15.01 35.09
CA GLN A 830 34.99 13.96 36.09
C GLN A 830 33.53 13.77 36.43
N LEU A 831 33.02 12.55 36.23
CA LEU A 831 31.74 12.09 36.72
C LEU A 831 31.81 11.87 38.26
N PRO A 832 30.87 12.36 39.06
CA PRO A 832 30.80 12.00 40.48
C PRO A 832 30.14 10.64 40.64
N LYS A 833 30.79 9.75 41.38
CA LYS A 833 30.22 8.54 41.95
C LYS A 833 29.27 8.96 43.08
N GLY A 834 27.97 8.66 42.92
CA GLY A 834 26.99 8.79 44.00
C GLY A 834 26.89 7.53 44.86
N PRO A 835 26.34 7.62 46.07
CA PRO A 835 26.27 6.52 47.00
C PRO A 835 25.21 5.45 46.62
#